data_89ac260ada71367c9d8879d9ef20e4e8
#
_entry.id   89ac260ada71367c9d8879d9ef20e4e8
#
_cell.length_a   1.000
_cell.length_b   1.000
_cell.length_c   1.000
_cell.angle_alpha   90.00
_cell.angle_beta   90.00
_cell.angle_gamma   90.00
#
_symmetry.space_group_name_H-M   'P 1'
#
loop_
_entity.id
_entity.type
_entity.pdbx_description
1 polymer ?
#
loop_
_entity_poly.entity_id
_entity_poly.type
_entity_poly.pdbx_seq_one_letter_code
_entity_poly.pdbx_strand_id
1 'polypeptide(L)'
;MPSCDDFVLPFPLERPHCGMPLANGNMGALIWGAGCRLCVTVNRSDYWDHRCGERVLPGQSYRELVETFDPLDVRPTNKRFIRQKLPLDVGDFWWRPTRLPAGRFEFVLDDALREARLDYATGVVDIVTQAGRRVSWMMARDRSQLLARDPDRLIRQVRPRPAWEWVSSTLQRAGFAPPVPFSEGETVGWFQPSPDDLGLCAACAGGEDRWHIAVTREAGAVRKIGDPADWDEALAANRAWWRRYWDHGPTIRLSHNPWLTTFYRFALYKFACATDPQGVACGLQGPWVEEYQRTPWQGGYVFNVNIQQIYTLALGIGAYAHMHPLFDMLESDPFQYVMRENARNLLEIEDGLLLTHAVDDRGMQCGGIMTGSVLDFSCGGWMAQLYWLYYQHTRDVEFLRRRAMPFMRGVMRGFEAALQEEAGRLSIPLGVSAEYGLGFPVTVDGRPRIQNCGRNPSNQLMCAHMLAQALLEACTILGEPPKPVWRDIRRRLPPYTTGGSSGAVDMEHILLWEGQDLDVCHRHHSHLALIYPFATFDPSNAEQARIVNNTVDHWILRGMGQWSEWCYPWAAIIHARMGFSESPRHLLELWRALFVNEGWATVYLPRFHGLTAHRREDMDKPRATNEIMQLDGTMAGATAIMEMLVHQQAGVIHLFRGIPADWSEAAFERIRLPGGLSVSASMRHGQLENVTITAVTEQTVPIEFRGRRDTCVCRRREGV
;
A
#
# COMPACT_ATOMS: atom_id res chain seq x y z
N MET A 1 5.06 20.02 25.50
CA MET A 1 4.78 19.54 24.12
C MET A 1 5.15 20.66 23.18
N PRO A 2 5.93 20.45 22.10
CA PRO A 2 6.10 21.51 21.12
C PRO A 2 4.70 21.82 20.55
N SER A 3 4.39 23.09 20.36
CA SER A 3 3.21 23.53 19.65
C SER A 3 3.18 22.82 18.31
N CYS A 4 2.18 21.97 18.10
CA CYS A 4 1.98 21.31 16.83
C CYS A 4 1.55 22.36 15.83
N ASP A 5 2.44 22.69 14.89
CA ASP A 5 2.07 23.51 13.75
C ASP A 5 0.96 22.78 12.99
N ASP A 6 -0.17 23.45 12.81
CA ASP A 6 -1.28 22.95 12.01
C ASP A 6 -0.82 22.68 10.58
N PHE A 7 -1.35 21.64 9.95
CA PHE A 7 -1.09 21.43 8.53
C PHE A 7 -2.06 22.29 7.72
N VAL A 8 -1.55 23.12 6.83
CA VAL A 8 -2.32 24.10 6.08
C VAL A 8 -2.20 23.87 4.59
N LEU A 9 -3.33 23.83 3.90
CA LEU A 9 -3.44 23.84 2.45
C LEU A 9 -4.12 25.13 1.98
N PRO A 10 -3.48 25.94 1.10
CA PRO A 10 -4.12 27.12 0.55
C PRO A 10 -5.14 26.75 -0.53
N PHE A 11 -6.25 27.46 -0.62
CA PHE A 11 -7.15 27.40 -1.77
C PHE A 11 -6.65 28.30 -2.92
N PRO A 12 -6.96 27.98 -4.19
CA PRO A 12 -7.89 26.94 -4.64
C PRO A 12 -7.31 25.53 -4.61
N LEU A 13 -8.16 24.57 -4.23
CA LEU A 13 -7.92 23.14 -4.38
C LEU A 13 -8.93 22.63 -5.42
N GLU A 14 -8.52 22.53 -6.67
CA GLU A 14 -9.46 22.40 -7.79
C GLU A 14 -9.95 20.97 -8.08
N ARG A 15 -9.37 19.98 -7.41
CA ARG A 15 -9.62 18.55 -7.64
C ARG A 15 -9.78 17.80 -6.31
N PRO A 16 -10.56 16.70 -6.27
CA PRO A 16 -10.75 15.93 -5.04
C PRO A 16 -9.43 15.49 -4.39
N HIS A 17 -8.48 14.98 -5.14
CA HIS A 17 -7.22 14.49 -4.55
C HIS A 17 -6.27 15.58 -4.06
N CYS A 18 -6.53 16.84 -4.40
CA CYS A 18 -5.82 17.95 -3.78
C CYS A 18 -6.48 18.39 -2.46
N GLY A 19 -7.67 17.86 -2.16
CA GLY A 19 -8.46 18.19 -0.99
C GLY A 19 -7.88 17.70 0.32
N MET A 20 -8.27 18.37 1.41
CA MET A 20 -7.96 17.93 2.76
C MET A 20 -8.71 16.64 3.09
N PRO A 21 -8.00 15.54 3.40
CA PRO A 21 -8.61 14.24 3.64
C PRO A 21 -9.11 14.08 5.08
N LEU A 22 -10.32 13.54 5.22
CA LEU A 22 -10.91 13.10 6.48
C LEU A 22 -11.42 11.67 6.31
N ALA A 23 -11.19 10.78 7.27
CA ALA A 23 -11.76 9.43 7.25
C ALA A 23 -11.66 8.72 8.60
N ASN A 24 -12.39 7.59 8.72
CA ASN A 24 -12.37 6.68 9.85
C ASN A 24 -12.26 5.20 9.42
N GLY A 25 -11.57 4.94 8.31
CA GLY A 25 -11.41 3.61 7.75
C GLY A 25 -12.61 3.10 6.95
N ASN A 26 -13.83 3.48 7.30
CA ASN A 26 -15.06 3.10 6.60
C ASN A 26 -15.56 4.19 5.66
N MET A 27 -15.73 5.40 6.17
CA MET A 27 -16.16 6.57 5.40
C MET A 27 -14.97 7.49 5.19
N GLY A 28 -14.84 8.01 3.97
CA GLY A 28 -13.86 9.02 3.60
C GLY A 28 -14.53 10.27 3.03
N ALA A 29 -13.89 11.41 3.27
CA ALA A 29 -14.23 12.68 2.69
C ALA A 29 -12.97 13.42 2.22
N LEU A 30 -13.08 14.12 1.09
CA LEU A 30 -12.06 15.03 0.57
C LEU A 30 -12.70 16.43 0.48
N ILE A 31 -12.12 17.39 1.19
CA ILE A 31 -12.62 18.77 1.23
C ILE A 31 -11.77 19.65 0.31
N TRP A 32 -12.37 20.18 -0.74
CA TRP A 32 -11.71 20.93 -1.80
C TRP A 32 -12.63 22.03 -2.35
N GLY A 33 -12.14 22.86 -3.26
CA GLY A 33 -12.97 23.89 -3.87
C GLY A 33 -12.21 25.13 -4.33
N ALA A 34 -12.97 26.13 -4.81
CA ALA A 34 -12.43 27.42 -5.28
C ALA A 34 -13.49 28.53 -5.17
N GLY A 35 -13.04 29.76 -4.98
CA GLY A 35 -13.94 30.90 -4.79
C GLY A 35 -14.86 30.70 -3.59
N CYS A 36 -16.18 30.85 -3.77
CA CYS A 36 -17.19 30.61 -2.73
C CYS A 36 -17.76 29.18 -2.75
N ARG A 37 -17.22 28.26 -3.55
CA ARG A 37 -17.69 26.88 -3.67
C ARG A 37 -16.78 25.92 -2.93
N LEU A 38 -17.30 25.30 -1.88
CA LEU A 38 -16.67 24.22 -1.13
C LEU A 38 -17.29 22.89 -1.59
N CYS A 39 -16.45 21.94 -1.98
CA CYS A 39 -16.83 20.59 -2.38
C CYS A 39 -16.39 19.60 -1.31
N VAL A 40 -17.26 18.66 -0.98
CA VAL A 40 -16.98 17.54 -0.08
C VAL A 40 -17.28 16.25 -0.83
N THR A 41 -16.27 15.65 -1.45
CA THR A 41 -16.37 14.33 -2.07
C THR A 41 -16.43 13.29 -0.97
N VAL A 42 -17.42 12.39 -1.01
CA VAL A 42 -17.63 11.35 0.00
C VAL A 42 -17.60 9.96 -0.61
N ASN A 43 -17.14 8.99 0.16
CA ASN A 43 -17.19 7.59 -0.24
C ASN A 43 -17.20 6.66 0.98
N ARG A 44 -17.43 5.35 0.70
CA ARG A 44 -17.29 4.26 1.66
C ARG A 44 -16.30 3.22 1.14
N SER A 45 -15.47 2.70 2.04
CA SER A 45 -14.48 1.67 1.71
C SER A 45 -15.11 0.32 1.34
N ASP A 46 -16.32 0.04 1.83
CA ASP A 46 -17.10 -1.18 1.58
C ASP A 46 -18.16 -1.03 0.47
N TYR A 47 -18.09 0.02 -0.35
CA TYR A 47 -19.02 0.21 -1.46
C TYR A 47 -18.49 -0.43 -2.74
N TRP A 48 -18.79 -1.72 -2.90
CA TRP A 48 -18.38 -2.56 -4.03
C TRP A 48 -19.56 -3.01 -4.88
N ASP A 49 -19.30 -3.23 -6.15
CA ASP A 49 -20.02 -4.18 -7.00
C ASP A 49 -19.17 -5.43 -7.15
N HIS A 50 -19.61 -6.53 -6.59
CA HIS A 50 -18.85 -7.78 -6.53
C HIS A 50 -19.12 -8.72 -7.70
N ARG A 51 -19.92 -8.31 -8.70
CA ARG A 51 -20.25 -9.16 -9.83
C ARG A 51 -19.05 -9.38 -10.74
N CYS A 52 -19.05 -10.50 -11.46
CA CYS A 52 -18.05 -10.87 -12.48
C CYS A 52 -16.61 -11.07 -11.95
N GLY A 53 -16.46 -11.42 -10.68
CA GLY A 53 -15.17 -11.80 -10.12
C GLY A 53 -14.59 -13.07 -10.76
N GLU A 54 -13.27 -13.12 -10.86
CA GLU A 54 -12.55 -14.24 -11.47
C GLU A 54 -11.76 -15.03 -10.42
N ARG A 55 -11.60 -16.33 -10.63
CA ARG A 55 -10.77 -17.25 -9.84
C ARG A 55 -10.17 -18.31 -10.74
N VAL A 56 -9.18 -19.04 -10.24
CA VAL A 56 -8.63 -20.18 -11.01
C VAL A 56 -9.69 -21.27 -11.15
N LEU A 57 -9.94 -21.70 -12.38
CA LEU A 57 -10.92 -22.74 -12.69
C LEU A 57 -10.28 -24.12 -12.73
N PRO A 58 -11.04 -25.21 -12.46
CA PRO A 58 -10.62 -26.57 -12.73
C PRO A 58 -10.28 -26.79 -14.21
N GLY A 59 -9.34 -27.66 -14.51
CA GLY A 59 -9.07 -28.15 -15.88
C GLY A 59 -7.73 -27.75 -16.47
N GLN A 60 -6.87 -27.05 -15.74
CA GLN A 60 -5.47 -26.87 -16.11
C GLN A 60 -4.59 -26.69 -14.87
N SER A 61 -3.84 -27.74 -14.56
CA SER A 61 -2.94 -27.72 -13.43
C SER A 61 -1.62 -26.99 -13.74
N TYR A 62 -0.91 -26.58 -12.70
CA TYR A 62 0.42 -25.98 -12.80
C TYR A 62 1.40 -26.93 -13.53
N ARG A 63 1.27 -28.25 -13.28
CA ARG A 63 2.08 -29.25 -13.97
C ARG A 63 1.87 -29.24 -15.47
N GLU A 64 0.62 -29.25 -15.93
CA GLU A 64 0.30 -29.16 -17.37
C GLU A 64 0.80 -27.86 -17.99
N LEU A 65 0.78 -26.78 -17.23
CA LEU A 65 1.34 -25.51 -17.69
C LEU A 65 2.85 -25.58 -17.90
N VAL A 66 3.56 -26.17 -16.95
CA VAL A 66 5.01 -26.37 -17.04
C VAL A 66 5.35 -27.25 -18.25
N GLU A 67 4.59 -28.33 -18.47
CA GLU A 67 4.81 -29.27 -19.58
C GLU A 67 4.49 -28.64 -20.95
N THR A 68 3.51 -27.75 -21.00
CA THR A 68 3.05 -27.14 -22.27
C THR A 68 3.59 -25.71 -22.49
N PHE A 69 4.43 -25.23 -21.59
CA PHE A 69 4.99 -23.89 -21.68
C PHE A 69 5.97 -23.81 -22.85
N ASP A 70 5.62 -23.02 -23.85
CA ASP A 70 6.52 -22.62 -24.90
C ASP A 70 7.01 -21.19 -24.63
N PRO A 71 8.29 -20.99 -24.34
CA PRO A 71 8.84 -19.66 -24.14
C PRO A 71 8.69 -18.74 -25.36
N LEU A 72 8.37 -19.28 -26.53
CA LEU A 72 8.16 -18.55 -27.77
C LEU A 72 6.69 -18.16 -28.00
N ASP A 73 5.74 -18.88 -27.41
CA ASP A 73 4.30 -18.63 -27.59
C ASP A 73 3.59 -18.34 -26.27
N VAL A 74 3.55 -17.08 -25.89
CA VAL A 74 2.86 -16.59 -24.69
C VAL A 74 1.33 -16.64 -24.83
N ARG A 75 0.79 -16.69 -26.04
CA ARG A 75 -0.66 -16.61 -26.30
C ARG A 75 -1.48 -17.80 -25.81
N PRO A 76 -1.01 -19.06 -25.86
CA PRO A 76 -1.73 -20.19 -25.28
C PRO A 76 -1.91 -20.10 -23.78
N THR A 77 -0.88 -19.64 -23.05
CA THR A 77 -0.88 -19.51 -21.59
C THR A 77 -1.88 -18.46 -21.13
N ASN A 78 -1.96 -17.33 -21.83
CA ASN A 78 -2.91 -16.26 -21.52
C ASN A 78 -4.39 -16.65 -21.80
N LYS A 79 -4.65 -17.53 -22.73
CA LYS A 79 -6.03 -17.95 -23.09
C LYS A 79 -6.60 -19.00 -22.15
N ARG A 80 -5.76 -19.74 -21.43
CA ARG A 80 -6.20 -20.91 -20.64
C ARG A 80 -6.51 -20.60 -19.19
N PHE A 81 -5.93 -19.51 -18.62
CA PHE A 81 -5.91 -19.29 -17.20
C PHE A 81 -7.18 -18.73 -16.58
N ILE A 82 -8.01 -18.00 -17.27
CA ILE A 82 -9.14 -17.36 -16.60
C ILE A 82 -10.32 -17.25 -17.53
N ARG A 83 -11.35 -17.99 -17.30
CA ARG A 83 -12.65 -17.70 -17.88
C ARG A 83 -13.78 -18.21 -17.00
N GLN A 84 -14.21 -17.38 -16.05
CA GLN A 84 -15.63 -17.23 -15.84
C GLN A 84 -15.99 -15.79 -16.17
N LYS A 85 -16.45 -15.56 -17.40
CA LYS A 85 -17.38 -14.47 -17.64
C LYS A 85 -18.66 -14.91 -16.98
N LEU A 86 -19.06 -14.28 -15.89
CA LEU A 86 -20.48 -14.19 -15.60
C LEU A 86 -21.04 -13.25 -16.68
N PRO A 87 -21.97 -13.71 -17.51
CA PRO A 87 -22.51 -12.87 -18.55
C PRO A 87 -23.37 -11.78 -17.90
N LEU A 88 -22.81 -10.59 -17.77
CA LEU A 88 -23.64 -9.43 -17.98
C LEU A 88 -23.84 -9.41 -19.48
N ASP A 89 -25.07 -9.50 -19.94
CA ASP A 89 -25.46 -9.53 -21.36
C ASP A 89 -25.35 -8.12 -21.97
N VAL A 90 -24.16 -7.54 -21.91
CA VAL A 90 -23.84 -6.16 -22.30
C VAL A 90 -22.77 -6.12 -23.39
N GLY A 91 -22.71 -7.12 -24.26
CA GLY A 91 -21.79 -7.18 -25.40
C GLY A 91 -20.31 -7.30 -24.96
N ASP A 92 -19.40 -6.60 -25.65
CA ASP A 92 -17.94 -6.63 -25.37
C ASP A 92 -17.51 -5.83 -24.12
N PHE A 93 -18.44 -5.42 -23.28
CA PHE A 93 -18.16 -4.67 -22.08
C PHE A 93 -17.68 -5.59 -20.95
N TRP A 94 -16.41 -5.43 -20.56
CA TRP A 94 -15.81 -6.16 -19.44
C TRP A 94 -16.10 -5.45 -18.13
N TRP A 95 -16.84 -6.11 -17.25
CA TRP A 95 -17.02 -5.71 -15.87
C TRP A 95 -16.25 -6.65 -14.94
N ARG A 96 -15.72 -6.13 -13.87
CA ARG A 96 -15.02 -6.86 -12.81
C ARG A 96 -15.46 -6.30 -11.47
N PRO A 97 -15.28 -7.02 -10.37
CA PRO A 97 -15.54 -6.45 -9.06
C PRO A 97 -14.84 -5.10 -8.93
N THR A 98 -15.62 -4.09 -8.59
CA THR A 98 -15.15 -2.69 -8.65
C THR A 98 -15.70 -1.92 -7.46
N ARG A 99 -14.85 -1.18 -6.75
CA ARG A 99 -15.30 -0.16 -5.82
C ARG A 99 -15.98 0.95 -6.59
N LEU A 100 -17.13 1.37 -6.08
CA LEU A 100 -17.96 2.34 -6.76
C LEU A 100 -17.73 3.75 -6.21
N PRO A 101 -17.70 4.79 -7.06
CA PRO A 101 -17.72 6.16 -6.60
C PRO A 101 -19.10 6.51 -6.06
N ALA A 102 -19.16 7.29 -4.97
CA ALA A 102 -20.44 7.70 -4.38
C ALA A 102 -20.91 9.06 -4.94
N GLY A 103 -20.13 10.12 -4.76
CA GLY A 103 -20.49 11.46 -5.18
C GLY A 103 -19.93 12.54 -4.27
N ARG A 104 -20.49 13.74 -4.35
CA ARG A 104 -20.08 14.86 -3.51
C ARG A 104 -21.26 15.74 -3.12
N PHE A 105 -21.06 16.55 -2.09
CA PHE A 105 -21.91 17.68 -1.74
C PHE A 105 -21.17 18.98 -2.07
N GLU A 106 -21.83 19.89 -2.76
CA GLU A 106 -21.31 21.23 -3.06
C GLU A 106 -22.00 22.24 -2.14
N PHE A 107 -21.22 22.98 -1.37
CA PHE A 107 -21.64 24.04 -0.47
C PHE A 107 -21.30 25.38 -1.08
N VAL A 108 -22.30 26.27 -1.16
CA VAL A 108 -22.10 27.65 -1.56
C VAL A 108 -21.96 28.50 -0.30
N LEU A 109 -20.81 29.13 -0.15
CA LEU A 109 -20.52 30.03 0.96
C LEU A 109 -20.76 31.50 0.56
N ASP A 110 -20.95 32.36 1.54
CA ASP A 110 -21.07 33.78 1.30
C ASP A 110 -19.74 34.55 1.28
N ASP A 111 -18.62 33.80 1.43
CA ASP A 111 -17.27 34.37 1.37
C ASP A 111 -16.30 33.37 0.71
N ALA A 112 -15.28 33.91 0.06
CA ALA A 112 -14.34 33.11 -0.70
C ALA A 112 -13.37 32.29 0.21
N LEU A 113 -13.06 31.09 -0.21
CA LEU A 113 -12.13 30.19 0.47
C LEU A 113 -10.70 30.77 0.46
N ARG A 114 -9.99 30.64 1.58
CA ARG A 114 -8.59 31.03 1.73
C ARG A 114 -7.67 29.82 1.98
N GLU A 115 -7.98 29.03 3.01
CA GLU A 115 -7.14 27.91 3.42
C GLU A 115 -7.93 26.84 4.18
N ALA A 116 -7.45 25.60 4.15
CA ALA A 116 -7.88 24.49 5.01
C ALA A 116 -6.78 24.23 6.05
N ARG A 117 -7.13 24.19 7.33
CA ARG A 117 -6.22 23.93 8.46
C ARG A 117 -6.62 22.66 9.18
N LEU A 118 -5.69 21.72 9.27
CA LEU A 118 -5.87 20.48 10.02
C LEU A 118 -5.20 20.58 11.39
N ASP A 119 -6.00 20.41 12.44
CA ASP A 119 -5.49 20.16 13.79
C ASP A 119 -5.24 18.67 14.00
N TYR A 120 -3.99 18.28 14.08
CA TYR A 120 -3.60 16.88 14.31
C TYR A 120 -4.04 16.30 15.65
N ALA A 121 -4.29 17.17 16.66
CA ALA A 121 -4.70 16.70 17.98
C ALA A 121 -6.15 16.26 18.05
N THR A 122 -6.97 16.71 17.11
CA THR A 122 -8.42 16.44 17.10
C THR A 122 -8.91 15.84 15.79
N GLY A 123 -8.13 15.97 14.70
CA GLY A 123 -8.56 15.64 13.35
C GLY A 123 -9.63 16.59 12.80
N VAL A 124 -9.78 17.77 13.42
CA VAL A 124 -10.67 18.84 12.90
C VAL A 124 -9.98 19.57 11.76
N VAL A 125 -10.75 19.86 10.73
CA VAL A 125 -10.33 20.68 9.59
C VAL A 125 -11.13 21.97 9.60
N ASP A 126 -10.46 23.08 9.83
CA ASP A 126 -11.04 24.42 9.71
C ASP A 126 -10.90 24.95 8.29
N ILE A 127 -12.00 25.23 7.63
CA ILE A 127 -12.04 25.92 6.34
C ILE A 127 -12.18 27.40 6.63
N VAL A 128 -11.12 28.15 6.36
CA VAL A 128 -11.03 29.58 6.65
C VAL A 128 -11.25 30.39 5.37
N THR A 129 -12.09 31.39 5.44
CA THR A 129 -12.42 32.28 4.32
C THR A 129 -11.51 33.51 4.25
N GLN A 130 -11.60 34.30 3.18
CA GLN A 130 -10.85 35.53 3.00
C GLN A 130 -11.12 36.55 4.12
N ALA A 131 -12.34 36.63 4.61
CA ALA A 131 -12.71 37.50 5.76
C ALA A 131 -12.29 36.94 7.12
N GLY A 132 -11.64 35.75 7.17
CA GLY A 132 -11.20 35.12 8.42
C GLY A 132 -12.27 34.36 9.19
N ARG A 133 -13.50 34.23 8.61
CA ARG A 133 -14.56 33.40 9.17
C ARG A 133 -14.30 31.92 8.86
N ARG A 134 -14.96 31.01 9.58
CA ARG A 134 -14.63 29.57 9.46
C ARG A 134 -15.82 28.63 9.51
N VAL A 135 -15.68 27.49 8.82
CA VAL A 135 -16.50 26.28 8.99
C VAL A 135 -15.56 25.14 9.41
N SER A 136 -15.84 24.49 10.53
CA SER A 136 -15.05 23.39 11.08
C SER A 136 -15.65 22.05 10.69
N TRP A 137 -14.84 21.12 10.19
CA TRP A 137 -15.26 19.80 9.75
C TRP A 137 -14.55 18.70 10.55
N MET A 138 -15.24 17.63 10.87
CA MET A 138 -14.69 16.52 11.63
C MET A 138 -15.34 15.20 11.23
N MET A 139 -14.52 14.17 10.96
CA MET A 139 -15.02 12.79 10.82
C MET A 139 -15.18 12.17 12.20
N ALA A 140 -16.40 11.73 12.54
CA ALA A 140 -16.64 10.99 13.77
C ALA A 140 -15.92 9.63 13.72
N ARG A 141 -15.23 9.26 14.82
CA ARG A 141 -14.43 8.03 14.85
C ARG A 141 -15.28 6.77 15.08
N ASP A 142 -16.42 6.90 15.74
CA ASP A 142 -17.29 5.81 16.15
C ASP A 142 -18.41 5.47 15.17
N ARG A 143 -18.62 6.31 14.15
CA ARG A 143 -19.68 6.16 13.16
C ARG A 143 -19.36 6.80 11.82
N SER A 144 -20.04 6.37 10.75
CA SER A 144 -19.86 6.91 9.39
C SER A 144 -20.61 8.24 9.21
N GLN A 145 -20.19 9.26 9.95
CA GLN A 145 -20.73 10.63 9.88
C GLN A 145 -19.61 11.66 9.81
N LEU A 146 -19.71 12.56 8.86
CA LEU A 146 -18.92 13.79 8.78
C LEU A 146 -19.75 14.92 9.37
N LEU A 147 -19.23 15.55 10.42
CA LEU A 147 -19.87 16.64 11.13
C LEU A 147 -19.27 17.97 10.70
N ALA A 148 -20.11 19.03 10.63
CA ALA A 148 -19.63 20.39 10.45
C ALA A 148 -20.29 21.36 11.44
N ARG A 149 -19.51 22.36 11.85
CA ARG A 149 -19.93 23.48 12.69
C ARG A 149 -19.65 24.79 11.97
N ASP A 150 -20.71 25.56 11.74
CA ASP A 150 -20.70 26.82 10.99
C ASP A 150 -21.24 27.99 11.86
N PRO A 151 -20.48 28.41 12.91
CA PRO A 151 -20.94 29.43 13.83
C PRO A 151 -21.16 30.78 13.16
N ASP A 152 -20.47 31.02 12.05
CA ASP A 152 -20.58 32.25 11.28
C ASP A 152 -21.69 32.20 10.21
N ARG A 153 -22.43 31.07 10.10
CA ARG A 153 -23.49 30.84 9.13
C ARG A 153 -23.07 31.16 7.69
N LEU A 154 -21.91 30.66 7.31
CA LEU A 154 -21.31 30.87 5.99
C LEU A 154 -22.03 30.10 4.88
N ILE A 155 -22.55 28.91 5.20
CA ILE A 155 -23.20 28.01 4.25
C ILE A 155 -24.57 28.55 3.88
N ARG A 156 -24.78 28.85 2.59
CA ARG A 156 -26.05 29.37 2.04
C ARG A 156 -26.86 28.32 1.30
N GLN A 157 -26.19 27.35 0.69
CA GLN A 157 -26.84 26.32 -0.11
C GLN A 157 -26.01 25.05 -0.10
N VAL A 158 -26.69 23.91 -0.13
CA VAL A 158 -26.09 22.58 -0.33
C VAL A 158 -26.69 21.92 -1.55
N ARG A 159 -25.88 21.36 -2.42
CA ARG A 159 -26.31 20.62 -3.63
C ARG A 159 -25.71 19.22 -3.60
N PRO A 160 -26.54 18.17 -3.54
CA PRO A 160 -26.07 16.80 -3.71
C PRO A 160 -25.70 16.52 -5.17
N ARG A 161 -24.58 15.90 -5.42
CA ARG A 161 -24.05 15.55 -6.74
C ARG A 161 -23.62 14.07 -6.74
N PRO A 162 -24.51 13.14 -7.11
CA PRO A 162 -24.16 11.72 -7.21
C PRO A 162 -23.12 11.48 -8.31
N ALA A 163 -22.23 10.50 -8.14
CA ALA A 163 -21.23 10.13 -9.13
C ALA A 163 -21.83 9.79 -10.51
N TRP A 164 -23.09 9.39 -10.53
CA TRP A 164 -23.85 9.17 -11.76
C TRP A 164 -23.72 10.30 -12.78
N GLU A 165 -23.60 11.54 -12.35
CA GLU A 165 -23.46 12.69 -13.25
C GLU A 165 -22.23 12.60 -14.16
N TRP A 166 -21.19 11.89 -13.75
CA TRP A 166 -19.95 11.75 -14.51
C TRP A 166 -19.72 10.35 -15.09
N VAL A 167 -20.22 9.30 -14.41
CA VAL A 167 -19.94 7.90 -14.78
C VAL A 167 -21.19 7.14 -15.20
N SER A 168 -22.30 7.81 -15.49
CA SER A 168 -23.58 7.20 -15.86
C SER A 168 -23.48 6.20 -17.00
N SER A 169 -22.74 6.53 -18.06
CA SER A 169 -22.59 5.63 -19.21
C SER A 169 -21.92 4.31 -18.81
N THR A 170 -20.96 4.33 -17.91
CA THR A 170 -20.29 3.13 -17.39
C THR A 170 -21.22 2.34 -16.47
N LEU A 171 -21.91 3.01 -15.55
CA LEU A 171 -22.83 2.37 -14.60
C LEU A 171 -24.05 1.76 -15.30
N GLN A 172 -24.64 2.46 -16.28
CA GLN A 172 -25.74 1.92 -17.08
C GLN A 172 -25.34 0.64 -17.83
N ARG A 173 -24.15 0.63 -18.45
CA ARG A 173 -23.61 -0.57 -19.10
C ARG A 173 -23.39 -1.71 -18.12
N ALA A 174 -23.13 -1.41 -16.85
CA ALA A 174 -23.05 -2.39 -15.78
C ALA A 174 -24.40 -2.74 -15.14
N GLY A 175 -25.51 -2.24 -15.69
CA GLY A 175 -26.87 -2.56 -15.25
C GLY A 175 -27.36 -1.80 -14.04
N PHE A 176 -26.70 -0.70 -13.66
CA PHE A 176 -27.17 0.18 -12.59
C PHE A 176 -28.32 1.06 -13.06
N ALA A 177 -29.30 1.28 -12.18
CA ALA A 177 -30.35 2.27 -12.37
C ALA A 177 -29.85 3.67 -11.96
N PRO A 178 -30.46 4.76 -12.48
CA PRO A 178 -30.19 6.10 -12.03
C PRO A 178 -30.43 6.27 -10.52
N PRO A 179 -29.70 7.17 -9.86
CA PRO A 179 -29.95 7.49 -8.45
C PRO A 179 -31.30 8.17 -8.27
N VAL A 180 -31.92 7.94 -7.11
CA VAL A 180 -33.16 8.58 -6.71
C VAL A 180 -32.79 9.74 -5.78
N PRO A 181 -32.91 11.00 -6.24
CA PRO A 181 -32.69 12.15 -5.38
C PRO A 181 -33.84 12.32 -4.39
N PHE A 182 -33.54 12.90 -3.24
CA PHE A 182 -34.58 13.29 -2.26
C PHE A 182 -34.23 14.61 -1.59
N SER A 183 -35.31 15.30 -1.17
CA SER A 183 -35.22 16.50 -0.35
C SER A 183 -36.43 16.50 0.60
N GLU A 184 -36.19 16.48 1.90
CA GLU A 184 -37.21 16.41 2.93
C GLU A 184 -36.80 17.27 4.14
N GLY A 185 -37.51 18.36 4.41
CA GLY A 185 -37.09 19.33 5.41
C GLY A 185 -35.73 19.92 5.10
N GLU A 186 -34.81 19.79 6.04
CA GLU A 186 -33.41 20.25 5.91
C GLU A 186 -32.46 19.17 5.39
N THR A 187 -32.97 17.98 5.00
CA THR A 187 -32.19 16.87 4.49
C THR A 187 -32.25 16.79 2.98
N VAL A 188 -31.08 16.77 2.32
CA VAL A 188 -30.93 16.56 0.89
C VAL A 188 -29.96 15.44 0.61
N GLY A 189 -30.21 14.68 -0.47
CA GLY A 189 -29.32 13.57 -0.80
C GLY A 189 -29.78 12.75 -2.00
N TRP A 190 -29.19 11.56 -2.12
CA TRP A 190 -29.56 10.59 -3.13
C TRP A 190 -29.43 9.16 -2.62
N PHE A 191 -30.20 8.27 -3.21
CA PHE A 191 -30.05 6.83 -3.07
C PHE A 191 -29.62 6.26 -4.43
N GLN A 192 -28.47 5.61 -4.49
CA GLN A 192 -27.99 4.88 -5.66
C GLN A 192 -28.33 3.40 -5.51
N PRO A 193 -29.31 2.87 -6.26
CA PRO A 193 -29.59 1.43 -6.27
C PRO A 193 -28.39 0.64 -6.78
N SER A 194 -28.11 -0.51 -6.19
CA SER A 194 -27.12 -1.46 -6.69
C SER A 194 -27.82 -2.73 -7.20
N PRO A 195 -27.44 -3.27 -8.36
CA PRO A 195 -27.95 -4.56 -8.80
C PRO A 195 -27.54 -5.67 -7.82
N ASP A 196 -28.52 -6.45 -7.36
CA ASP A 196 -28.31 -7.66 -6.52
C ASP A 196 -27.62 -7.44 -5.18
N ASP A 197 -27.52 -6.18 -4.70
CA ASP A 197 -26.87 -5.83 -3.41
C ASP A 197 -27.52 -4.58 -2.78
N LEU A 198 -27.09 -4.27 -1.55
CA LEU A 198 -27.46 -3.01 -0.89
C LEU A 198 -26.98 -1.81 -1.72
N GLY A 199 -27.88 -0.87 -1.94
CA GLY A 199 -27.54 0.41 -2.54
C GLY A 199 -26.76 1.31 -1.59
N LEU A 200 -26.44 2.52 -2.07
CA LEU A 200 -25.79 3.54 -1.26
C LEU A 200 -26.74 4.72 -1.06
N CYS A 201 -26.96 5.11 0.18
CA CYS A 201 -27.62 6.34 0.55
C CYS A 201 -26.58 7.36 1.01
N ALA A 202 -26.51 8.52 0.37
CA ALA A 202 -25.72 9.65 0.82
C ALA A 202 -26.66 10.83 1.10
N ALA A 203 -26.60 11.36 2.31
CA ALA A 203 -27.47 12.42 2.76
C ALA A 203 -26.72 13.47 3.56
N CYS A 204 -27.08 14.74 3.32
CA CYS A 204 -26.61 15.88 4.10
C CYS A 204 -27.84 16.53 4.77
N ALA A 205 -27.76 16.70 6.05
CA ALA A 205 -28.77 17.43 6.81
C ALA A 205 -28.14 18.55 7.62
N GLY A 206 -28.88 19.59 7.86
CA GLY A 206 -28.45 20.67 8.72
C GLY A 206 -29.09 22.01 8.36
N GLY A 207 -28.88 22.93 9.25
CA GLY A 207 -29.32 24.31 9.17
C GLY A 207 -28.65 25.11 10.28
N GLU A 208 -28.81 26.42 10.25
CA GLU A 208 -28.19 27.35 11.19
C GLU A 208 -26.68 27.17 11.29
N ASP A 209 -26.17 26.56 12.38
CA ASP A 209 -24.75 26.45 12.66
C ASP A 209 -24.23 25.00 12.65
N ARG A 210 -25.05 23.99 12.32
CA ARG A 210 -24.68 22.57 12.35
C ARG A 210 -25.10 21.85 11.08
N TRP A 211 -24.16 21.07 10.54
CA TRP A 211 -24.36 20.22 9.37
C TRP A 211 -23.77 18.85 9.60
N HIS A 212 -24.35 17.84 8.98
CA HIS A 212 -23.74 16.52 8.95
C HIS A 212 -24.02 15.79 7.64
N ILE A 213 -23.06 14.98 7.22
CA ILE A 213 -23.18 14.09 6.07
C ILE A 213 -23.05 12.67 6.57
N ALA A 214 -24.00 11.81 6.18
CA ALA A 214 -23.93 10.38 6.40
C ALA A 214 -23.95 9.63 5.06
N VAL A 215 -23.17 8.55 4.99
CA VAL A 215 -23.14 7.65 3.84
C VAL A 215 -23.34 6.23 4.36
N THR A 216 -24.45 5.57 3.95
CA THR A 216 -24.86 4.24 4.46
C THR A 216 -25.13 3.28 3.31
N ARG A 217 -25.06 1.98 3.60
CA ARG A 217 -25.50 0.90 2.71
C ARG A 217 -26.91 0.48 3.11
N GLU A 218 -27.85 0.58 2.17
CA GLU A 218 -29.29 0.45 2.43
C GLU A 218 -30.01 -0.38 1.35
N ALA A 219 -31.09 -1.04 1.76
CA ALA A 219 -31.97 -1.75 0.81
C ALA A 219 -32.90 -0.82 0.02
N GLY A 220 -33.04 0.43 0.44
CA GLY A 220 -33.87 1.45 -0.20
C GLY A 220 -33.51 2.84 0.25
N ALA A 221 -34.17 3.85 -0.34
CA ALA A 221 -33.90 5.25 -0.02
C ALA A 221 -34.27 5.58 1.44
N VAL A 222 -33.30 5.92 2.25
CA VAL A 222 -33.50 6.44 3.61
C VAL A 222 -33.63 7.95 3.54
N ARG A 223 -34.80 8.48 3.87
CA ARG A 223 -35.07 9.90 3.82
C ARG A 223 -34.64 10.66 5.07
N LYS A 224 -34.55 9.96 6.20
CA LYS A 224 -34.02 10.54 7.44
C LYS A 224 -32.70 9.84 7.78
N ILE A 225 -31.62 10.58 7.74
CA ILE A 225 -30.40 10.20 8.41
C ILE A 225 -30.61 10.39 9.92
N GLY A 226 -30.10 9.45 10.71
CA GLY A 226 -30.20 9.53 12.18
C GLY A 226 -29.67 10.85 12.72
N ASP A 227 -30.04 11.18 13.95
CA ASP A 227 -29.56 12.40 14.59
C ASP A 227 -28.03 12.54 14.48
N PRO A 228 -27.53 13.77 14.24
CA PRO A 228 -26.10 13.98 14.23
C PRO A 228 -25.50 13.62 15.59
N ALA A 229 -24.28 13.09 15.56
CA ALA A 229 -23.50 13.01 16.80
C ALA A 229 -23.39 14.42 17.42
N ASP A 230 -23.45 14.48 18.74
CA ASP A 230 -23.14 15.74 19.40
C ASP A 230 -21.71 16.15 19.10
N TRP A 231 -21.51 17.40 18.69
CA TRP A 231 -20.19 17.89 18.28
C TRP A 231 -19.17 17.80 19.42
N ASP A 232 -19.53 18.19 20.62
CA ASP A 232 -18.59 18.28 21.74
C ASP A 232 -18.22 16.88 22.26
N GLU A 233 -19.16 15.95 22.25
CA GLU A 233 -18.92 14.54 22.56
C GLU A 233 -17.99 13.89 21.51
N ALA A 234 -18.30 14.08 20.21
CA ALA A 234 -17.50 13.56 19.12
C ALA A 234 -16.09 14.18 19.12
N LEU A 235 -15.96 15.47 19.41
CA LEU A 235 -14.67 16.15 19.53
C LEU A 235 -13.85 15.60 20.69
N ALA A 236 -14.47 15.32 21.84
CA ALA A 236 -13.80 14.71 22.99
C ALA A 236 -13.32 13.28 22.66
N ALA A 237 -14.15 12.48 21.99
CA ALA A 237 -13.80 11.14 21.52
C ALA A 237 -12.63 11.17 20.51
N ASN A 238 -12.70 12.07 19.51
CA ASN A 238 -11.66 12.28 18.52
C ASN A 238 -10.33 12.69 19.19
N ARG A 239 -10.37 13.67 20.11
CA ARG A 239 -9.18 14.09 20.85
C ARG A 239 -8.54 12.94 21.63
N ALA A 240 -9.33 12.11 22.29
CA ALA A 240 -8.84 10.96 23.02
C ALA A 240 -8.22 9.90 22.08
N TRP A 241 -8.84 9.68 20.93
CA TRP A 241 -8.35 8.74 19.92
C TRP A 241 -7.02 9.22 19.31
N TRP A 242 -6.96 10.48 18.81
CA TRP A 242 -5.76 11.04 18.22
C TRP A 242 -4.60 11.15 19.21
N ARG A 243 -4.88 11.49 20.48
CA ARG A 243 -3.85 11.48 21.52
C ARG A 243 -3.24 10.10 21.67
N ARG A 244 -4.04 9.03 21.77
CA ARG A 244 -3.51 7.66 21.85
C ARG A 244 -2.65 7.30 20.64
N TYR A 245 -3.08 7.69 19.45
CA TYR A 245 -2.33 7.43 18.23
C TYR A 245 -0.96 8.14 18.22
N TRP A 246 -0.94 9.43 18.50
CA TRP A 246 0.29 10.22 18.49
C TRP A 246 1.23 9.93 19.68
N ASP A 247 0.72 9.63 20.87
CA ASP A 247 1.53 9.34 22.07
C ASP A 247 2.41 8.10 21.89
N HIS A 248 1.98 7.13 21.08
CA HIS A 248 2.73 5.91 20.79
C HIS A 248 3.53 5.95 19.49
N GLY A 249 3.22 6.88 18.60
CA GLY A 249 3.88 7.04 17.30
C GLY A 249 5.31 7.60 17.43
N PRO A 250 6.16 7.36 16.43
CA PRO A 250 7.48 7.97 16.35
C PRO A 250 7.39 9.44 15.96
N THR A 251 8.38 10.21 16.42
CA THR A 251 8.64 11.57 15.95
C THR A 251 9.94 11.63 15.19
N ILE A 252 10.01 12.48 14.17
CA ILE A 252 11.24 12.73 13.42
C ILE A 252 11.49 14.23 13.30
N ARG A 253 12.76 14.60 13.19
CA ARG A 253 13.21 15.96 12.90
C ARG A 253 14.37 15.92 11.93
N LEU A 254 14.16 16.50 10.74
CA LEU A 254 15.15 16.65 9.69
C LEU A 254 15.35 18.14 9.41
N SER A 255 16.26 18.76 10.17
CA SER A 255 16.45 20.22 10.15
C SER A 255 16.83 20.76 8.78
N HIS A 256 17.54 19.96 7.97
CA HIS A 256 17.96 20.31 6.60
C HIS A 256 16.87 20.11 5.55
N ASN A 257 15.79 19.38 5.85
CA ASN A 257 14.66 19.20 4.94
C ASN A 257 13.32 19.18 5.69
N PRO A 258 12.80 20.37 6.10
CA PRO A 258 11.53 20.47 6.82
C PRO A 258 10.34 19.87 6.08
N TRP A 259 10.39 19.85 4.73
CA TRP A 259 9.32 19.27 3.93
C TRP A 259 9.15 17.77 4.22
N LEU A 260 10.25 17.00 4.30
CA LEU A 260 10.19 15.57 4.64
C LEU A 260 9.60 15.34 6.04
N THR A 261 9.94 16.21 7.02
CA THR A 261 9.36 16.15 8.37
C THR A 261 7.84 16.37 8.34
N THR A 262 7.39 17.40 7.63
CA THR A 262 5.96 17.72 7.49
C THR A 262 5.22 16.62 6.72
N PHE A 263 5.82 16.16 5.60
CA PHE A 263 5.26 15.06 4.80
C PHE A 263 5.08 13.79 5.62
N TYR A 264 6.10 13.40 6.37
CA TYR A 264 6.04 12.24 7.26
C TYR A 264 4.85 12.32 8.20
N ARG A 265 4.68 13.44 8.89
CA ARG A 265 3.57 13.62 9.82
C ARG A 265 2.21 13.57 9.13
N PHE A 266 2.08 14.19 7.96
CA PHE A 266 0.84 14.16 7.17
C PHE A 266 0.56 12.74 6.63
N ALA A 267 1.59 11.99 6.23
CA ALA A 267 1.46 10.59 5.84
C ALA A 267 0.95 9.72 7.00
N LEU A 268 1.46 9.91 8.21
CA LEU A 268 0.96 9.22 9.41
C LEU A 268 -0.52 9.55 9.69
N TYR A 269 -0.92 10.80 9.52
CA TYR A 269 -2.32 11.20 9.63
C TYR A 269 -3.20 10.50 8.59
N LYS A 270 -2.78 10.52 7.32
CA LYS A 270 -3.50 9.81 6.23
C LYS A 270 -3.58 8.31 6.51
N PHE A 271 -2.49 7.70 6.97
CA PHE A 271 -2.46 6.29 7.35
C PHE A 271 -3.50 5.99 8.43
N ALA A 272 -3.52 6.75 9.50
CA ALA A 272 -4.47 6.59 10.60
C ALA A 272 -5.93 6.71 10.14
N CYS A 273 -6.22 7.65 9.23
CA CYS A 273 -7.53 7.83 8.63
C CYS A 273 -7.95 6.65 7.74
N ALA A 274 -7.00 6.12 6.95
CA ALA A 274 -7.28 5.10 5.94
C ALA A 274 -7.37 3.68 6.51
N THR A 275 -6.71 3.41 7.64
CA THR A 275 -6.52 2.06 8.21
C THR A 275 -7.05 1.94 9.64
N ASP A 276 -8.06 2.73 10.01
CA ASP A 276 -8.64 2.68 11.36
C ASP A 276 -8.92 1.22 11.78
N PRO A 277 -8.51 0.79 13.00
CA PRO A 277 -8.70 -0.58 13.47
C PRO A 277 -10.17 -1.05 13.53
N GLN A 278 -11.12 -0.14 13.53
CA GLN A 278 -12.56 -0.44 13.48
C GLN A 278 -13.14 -0.33 12.05
N GLY A 279 -12.29 0.00 11.08
CA GLY A 279 -12.66 0.10 9.68
C GLY A 279 -12.49 -1.21 8.92
N VAL A 280 -12.49 -1.10 7.59
CA VAL A 280 -12.16 -2.21 6.68
C VAL A 280 -10.74 -2.08 6.17
N ALA A 281 -10.19 -3.14 5.58
CA ALA A 281 -8.87 -3.12 4.98
C ALA A 281 -8.73 -1.97 3.96
N CYS A 282 -7.58 -1.30 3.97
CA CYS A 282 -7.26 -0.22 3.06
C CYS A 282 -6.75 -0.77 1.72
N GLY A 283 -7.45 -0.48 0.62
CA GLY A 283 -6.98 -0.71 -0.75
C GLY A 283 -6.16 0.47 -1.30
N LEU A 284 -5.93 0.49 -2.62
CA LEU A 284 -5.07 1.49 -3.29
C LEU A 284 -5.42 2.95 -2.98
N GLN A 285 -6.70 3.30 -3.02
CA GLN A 285 -7.20 4.66 -2.77
C GLN A 285 -7.66 4.87 -1.32
N GLY A 286 -7.64 3.80 -0.49
CA GLY A 286 -8.23 3.85 0.84
C GLY A 286 -9.71 4.26 0.81
N PRO A 287 -10.22 5.03 1.77
CA PRO A 287 -11.60 5.49 1.79
C PRO A 287 -11.90 6.62 0.80
N TRP A 288 -10.93 7.06 -0.01
CA TRP A 288 -11.04 8.21 -0.90
C TRP A 288 -11.06 7.78 -2.37
N VAL A 289 -12.26 7.81 -2.98
CA VAL A 289 -12.48 7.54 -4.41
C VAL A 289 -13.13 8.75 -5.02
N GLU A 290 -12.62 9.16 -6.17
CA GLU A 290 -13.15 10.31 -6.90
C GLU A 290 -14.51 9.99 -7.54
N GLU A 291 -15.39 10.97 -7.56
CA GLU A 291 -16.75 10.80 -8.08
C GLU A 291 -16.84 10.82 -9.60
N TYR A 292 -15.83 11.36 -10.30
CA TYR A 292 -15.91 11.66 -11.73
C TYR A 292 -15.37 10.55 -12.65
N GLN A 293 -14.84 9.47 -12.09
CA GLN A 293 -14.31 8.36 -12.89
C GLN A 293 -14.63 7.00 -12.29
N ARG A 294 -14.60 5.96 -13.15
CA ARG A 294 -14.52 4.58 -12.66
C ARG A 294 -13.26 4.42 -11.82
N THR A 295 -13.39 3.79 -10.67
CA THR A 295 -12.25 3.61 -9.77
C THR A 295 -11.08 2.92 -10.48
N PRO A 296 -9.90 3.56 -10.56
CA PRO A 296 -8.74 2.99 -11.21
C PRO A 296 -8.33 1.66 -10.58
N TRP A 297 -7.93 0.71 -11.42
CA TRP A 297 -7.64 -0.67 -11.01
C TRP A 297 -8.74 -1.30 -10.14
N GLN A 298 -10.01 -0.93 -10.42
CA GLN A 298 -11.19 -1.36 -9.69
C GLN A 298 -11.18 -1.00 -8.19
N GLY A 299 -10.21 -0.22 -7.71
CA GLY A 299 -10.00 0.04 -6.29
C GLY A 299 -9.59 -1.20 -5.50
N GLY A 300 -9.07 -2.21 -6.19
CA GLY A 300 -8.75 -3.53 -5.63
C GLY A 300 -7.55 -3.53 -4.70
N TYR A 301 -7.37 -4.67 -4.05
CA TYR A 301 -6.19 -4.96 -3.23
C TYR A 301 -5.12 -5.57 -4.11
N VAL A 302 -4.04 -4.81 -4.38
CA VAL A 302 -2.94 -5.23 -5.26
C VAL A 302 -1.78 -5.74 -4.42
N PHE A 303 -1.55 -7.07 -4.49
CA PHE A 303 -0.65 -7.80 -3.58
C PHE A 303 0.74 -8.07 -4.13
N ASN A 304 1.08 -7.54 -5.28
CA ASN A 304 2.45 -7.68 -5.79
C ASN A 304 3.42 -6.59 -5.29
N VAL A 305 2.90 -5.51 -4.66
CA VAL A 305 3.69 -4.44 -4.04
C VAL A 305 2.85 -3.48 -3.18
N ASN A 306 1.69 -3.03 -3.69
CA ASN A 306 1.00 -1.83 -3.19
C ASN A 306 0.48 -2.00 -1.76
N ILE A 307 -0.27 -3.07 -1.49
CA ILE A 307 -0.82 -3.34 -0.15
C ILE A 307 0.30 -3.51 0.88
N GLN A 308 1.36 -4.20 0.50
CA GLN A 308 2.51 -4.39 1.36
C GLN A 308 3.20 -3.07 1.71
N GLN A 309 3.36 -2.16 0.73
CA GLN A 309 3.93 -0.83 1.00
C GLN A 309 3.04 0.02 1.89
N ILE A 310 1.71 -0.06 1.74
CA ILE A 310 0.78 0.63 2.63
C ILE A 310 0.96 0.15 4.08
N TYR A 311 0.93 -1.15 4.30
CA TYR A 311 0.87 -1.69 5.66
C TYR A 311 2.22 -1.87 6.36
N THR A 312 3.33 -1.90 5.62
CA THR A 312 4.67 -1.94 6.22
C THR A 312 4.93 -0.72 7.12
N LEU A 313 4.35 0.44 6.79
CA LEU A 313 4.44 1.64 7.63
C LEU A 313 3.98 1.38 9.07
N ALA A 314 2.89 0.60 9.25
CA ALA A 314 2.34 0.28 10.58
C ALA A 314 3.38 -0.33 11.53
N LEU A 315 4.29 -1.13 10.99
CA LEU A 315 5.33 -1.81 11.76
C LEU A 315 6.31 -0.80 12.36
N GLY A 316 6.87 0.07 11.54
CA GLY A 316 7.86 1.08 11.96
C GLY A 316 7.29 2.12 12.93
N ILE A 317 6.01 2.48 12.76
CA ILE A 317 5.35 3.45 13.64
C ILE A 317 4.69 2.82 14.89
N GLY A 318 4.64 1.48 14.98
CA GLY A 318 4.03 0.79 16.10
C GLY A 318 2.50 0.80 16.11
N ALA A 319 1.88 1.11 14.98
CA ALA A 319 0.42 1.13 14.82
C ALA A 319 -0.15 -0.25 14.46
N TYR A 320 0.19 -1.26 15.26
CA TYR A 320 -0.09 -2.67 14.98
C TYR A 320 -1.59 -2.99 14.84
N ALA A 321 -2.44 -2.35 15.65
CA ALA A 321 -3.87 -2.54 15.57
C ALA A 321 -4.45 -2.16 14.19
N HIS A 322 -3.80 -1.24 13.47
CA HIS A 322 -4.19 -0.82 12.13
C HIS A 322 -3.96 -1.89 11.04
N MET A 323 -3.24 -2.97 11.35
CA MET A 323 -3.05 -4.12 10.46
C MET A 323 -4.17 -5.16 10.56
N HIS A 324 -4.91 -5.17 11.68
CA HIS A 324 -5.94 -6.18 11.92
C HIS A 324 -7.03 -6.24 10.85
N PRO A 325 -7.60 -5.12 10.35
CA PRO A 325 -8.59 -5.20 9.29
C PRO A 325 -8.10 -5.92 8.03
N LEU A 326 -6.80 -5.77 7.67
CA LEU A 326 -6.21 -6.51 6.55
C LEU A 326 -6.11 -8.01 6.86
N PHE A 327 -5.64 -8.37 8.04
CA PHE A 327 -5.56 -9.78 8.45
C PHE A 327 -6.94 -10.41 8.55
N ASP A 328 -7.92 -9.71 9.13
CA ASP A 328 -9.30 -10.19 9.25
C ASP A 328 -9.94 -10.41 7.88
N MET A 329 -9.68 -9.52 6.90
CA MET A 329 -10.12 -9.70 5.52
C MET A 329 -9.51 -10.96 4.89
N LEU A 330 -8.18 -11.14 4.99
CA LEU A 330 -7.48 -12.31 4.44
C LEU A 330 -7.90 -13.62 5.09
N GLU A 331 -8.32 -13.59 6.35
CA GLU A 331 -8.75 -14.74 7.13
C GLU A 331 -10.27 -14.97 7.07
N SER A 332 -11.03 -14.07 6.44
CA SER A 332 -12.48 -14.23 6.27
C SER A 332 -12.83 -15.46 5.42
N ASP A 333 -13.97 -16.09 5.71
CA ASP A 333 -14.41 -17.29 5.01
C ASP A 333 -14.45 -17.13 3.49
N PRO A 334 -15.01 -16.03 2.89
CA PRO A 334 -15.03 -15.89 1.46
C PRO A 334 -13.61 -15.76 0.86
N PHE A 335 -12.72 -15.02 1.52
CA PHE A 335 -11.36 -14.84 1.03
C PHE A 335 -10.54 -16.14 1.12
N GLN A 336 -10.62 -16.84 2.26
CA GLN A 336 -10.00 -18.15 2.46
C GLN A 336 -10.51 -19.20 1.46
N TYR A 337 -11.83 -19.18 1.18
CA TYR A 337 -12.42 -20.08 0.19
C TYR A 337 -11.77 -19.88 -1.19
N VAL A 338 -11.67 -18.64 -1.66
CA VAL A 338 -11.09 -18.35 -2.99
C VAL A 338 -9.60 -18.73 -3.04
N MET A 339 -8.81 -18.43 -2.01
CA MET A 339 -7.39 -18.80 -2.00
C MET A 339 -7.19 -20.32 -2.01
N ARG A 340 -8.03 -21.08 -1.31
CA ARG A 340 -8.00 -22.56 -1.34
C ARG A 340 -8.44 -23.12 -2.67
N GLU A 341 -9.51 -22.59 -3.26
CA GLU A 341 -9.95 -22.97 -4.61
C GLU A 341 -8.86 -22.71 -5.66
N ASN A 342 -8.18 -21.56 -5.57
CA ASN A 342 -7.07 -21.26 -6.45
C ASN A 342 -5.93 -22.29 -6.29
N ALA A 343 -5.58 -22.64 -5.07
CA ALA A 343 -4.55 -23.64 -4.78
C ALA A 343 -4.97 -25.05 -5.24
N ARG A 344 -6.21 -25.44 -4.99
CA ARG A 344 -6.76 -26.73 -5.43
C ARG A 344 -6.75 -26.83 -6.95
N ASN A 345 -7.24 -25.82 -7.63
CA ASN A 345 -7.44 -25.87 -9.09
C ASN A 345 -6.13 -25.70 -9.88
N LEU A 346 -5.15 -24.93 -9.35
CA LEU A 346 -3.86 -24.74 -10.01
C LEU A 346 -2.83 -25.77 -9.57
N LEU A 347 -2.68 -25.97 -8.26
CA LEU A 347 -1.58 -26.70 -7.66
C LEU A 347 -1.98 -28.12 -7.22
N GLU A 348 -3.25 -28.49 -7.37
CA GLU A 348 -3.81 -29.82 -7.01
C GLU A 348 -3.58 -30.16 -5.52
N ILE A 349 -3.68 -29.15 -4.62
CA ILE A 349 -3.52 -29.32 -3.17
C ILE A 349 -4.71 -28.78 -2.39
N GLU A 350 -5.07 -29.46 -1.29
CA GLU A 350 -6.21 -29.09 -0.44
C GLU A 350 -5.85 -28.18 0.75
N ASP A 351 -4.59 -28.19 1.17
CA ASP A 351 -4.10 -27.52 2.36
C ASP A 351 -3.27 -26.26 2.05
N GLY A 352 -3.32 -25.77 0.80
CA GLY A 352 -2.60 -24.60 0.34
C GLY A 352 -3.45 -23.33 0.27
N LEU A 353 -2.77 -22.19 0.24
CA LEU A 353 -3.33 -20.88 -0.05
C LEU A 353 -2.61 -20.26 -1.24
N LEU A 354 -3.37 -19.87 -2.27
CA LEU A 354 -2.83 -19.16 -3.43
C LEU A 354 -3.50 -17.80 -3.56
N LEU A 355 -2.78 -16.76 -3.12
CA LEU A 355 -3.19 -15.37 -3.25
C LEU A 355 -2.78 -14.85 -4.63
N THR A 356 -3.73 -14.31 -5.38
CA THR A 356 -3.49 -13.73 -6.69
C THR A 356 -3.18 -12.24 -6.61
N HIS A 357 -2.73 -11.65 -7.71
CA HIS A 357 -2.13 -10.31 -7.80
C HIS A 357 -3.07 -9.18 -7.34
N ALA A 358 -4.29 -9.08 -7.91
CA ALA A 358 -5.21 -7.99 -7.64
C ALA A 358 -6.64 -8.53 -7.45
N VAL A 359 -7.19 -8.33 -6.26
CA VAL A 359 -8.45 -8.95 -5.86
C VAL A 359 -9.38 -7.92 -5.19
N ASP A 360 -10.67 -8.26 -5.10
CA ASP A 360 -11.62 -7.57 -4.27
C ASP A 360 -11.47 -7.98 -2.77
N ASP A 361 -12.36 -7.49 -1.92
CA ASP A 361 -12.39 -7.79 -0.49
C ASP A 361 -12.85 -9.23 -0.15
N ARG A 362 -13.21 -10.04 -1.17
CA ARG A 362 -13.57 -11.46 -1.07
C ARG A 362 -12.53 -12.39 -1.67
N GLY A 363 -11.42 -11.84 -2.17
CA GLY A 363 -10.34 -12.59 -2.81
C GLY A 363 -10.57 -12.91 -4.30
N MET A 364 -11.69 -12.45 -4.88
CA MET A 364 -11.97 -12.63 -6.30
C MET A 364 -11.12 -11.68 -7.13
N GLN A 365 -10.49 -12.21 -8.18
CA GLN A 365 -9.63 -11.41 -9.04
C GLN A 365 -10.43 -10.32 -9.76
N CYS A 366 -10.00 -9.07 -9.58
CA CYS A 366 -10.63 -7.90 -10.18
C CYS A 366 -9.68 -7.10 -11.10
N GLY A 367 -8.41 -7.43 -11.13
CA GLY A 367 -7.41 -6.73 -11.93
C GLY A 367 -6.18 -7.57 -12.23
N GLY A 368 -5.18 -6.92 -12.80
CA GLY A 368 -3.93 -7.56 -13.16
C GLY A 368 -3.99 -8.36 -14.46
N ILE A 369 -2.85 -8.90 -14.87
CA ILE A 369 -2.72 -9.74 -16.04
C ILE A 369 -2.76 -11.19 -15.62
N MET A 370 -3.57 -11.90 -16.33
CA MET A 370 -4.00 -13.27 -16.10
C MET A 370 -2.88 -14.24 -15.71
N THR A 371 -1.83 -14.33 -16.51
CA THR A 371 -0.70 -15.23 -16.27
C THR A 371 0.16 -14.75 -15.08
N GLY A 372 0.43 -13.45 -15.01
CA GLY A 372 1.18 -12.86 -13.92
C GLY A 372 0.47 -12.94 -12.56
N SER A 373 -0.87 -13.01 -12.56
CA SER A 373 -1.63 -13.05 -11.32
C SER A 373 -1.51 -14.35 -10.54
N VAL A 374 -1.50 -15.49 -11.22
CA VAL A 374 -1.57 -16.81 -10.56
C VAL A 374 -0.21 -17.49 -10.45
N LEU A 375 0.77 -17.09 -11.26
CA LEU A 375 2.14 -17.61 -11.22
C LEU A 375 3.10 -16.74 -10.38
N ASP A 376 2.61 -15.69 -9.76
CA ASP A 376 3.37 -14.88 -8.79
C ASP A 376 3.10 -15.34 -7.36
N PHE A 377 3.76 -16.41 -6.95
CA PHE A 377 3.65 -16.92 -5.57
C PHE A 377 4.19 -15.92 -4.53
N SER A 378 4.97 -14.92 -4.97
CA SER A 378 5.47 -13.87 -4.05
C SER A 378 4.38 -12.96 -3.52
N CYS A 379 3.20 -12.86 -4.17
CA CYS A 379 2.06 -12.11 -3.63
C CYS A 379 1.66 -12.64 -2.25
N GLY A 380 1.39 -13.95 -2.15
CA GLY A 380 1.12 -14.62 -0.88
C GLY A 380 2.32 -14.61 0.07
N GLY A 381 3.52 -14.84 -0.46
CA GLY A 381 4.74 -14.90 0.32
C GLY A 381 5.11 -13.58 0.98
N TRP A 382 4.95 -12.44 0.30
CA TRP A 382 5.18 -11.11 0.89
C TRP A 382 4.09 -10.76 1.92
N MET A 383 2.85 -11.22 1.72
CA MET A 383 1.84 -11.11 2.77
C MET A 383 2.18 -11.98 3.98
N ALA A 384 2.65 -13.20 3.78
CA ALA A 384 3.13 -14.07 4.87
C ALA A 384 4.30 -13.43 5.65
N GLN A 385 5.17 -12.67 4.96
CA GLN A 385 6.20 -11.86 5.62
C GLN A 385 5.59 -10.80 6.54
N LEU A 386 4.51 -10.12 6.16
CA LEU A 386 3.88 -9.13 7.04
C LEU A 386 3.31 -9.76 8.33
N TYR A 387 2.76 -10.97 8.26
CA TYR A 387 2.38 -11.73 9.47
C TYR A 387 3.60 -12.06 10.34
N TRP A 388 4.69 -12.49 9.74
CA TRP A 388 5.93 -12.76 10.46
C TRP A 388 6.52 -11.50 11.08
N LEU A 389 6.58 -10.39 10.34
CA LEU A 389 7.07 -9.10 10.84
C LEU A 389 6.19 -8.54 11.95
N TYR A 390 4.87 -8.70 11.89
CA TYR A 390 3.99 -8.35 12.99
C TYR A 390 4.42 -9.04 14.29
N TYR A 391 4.63 -10.38 14.24
CA TYR A 391 5.17 -11.10 15.38
C TYR A 391 6.54 -10.58 15.80
N GLN A 392 7.45 -10.37 14.87
CA GLN A 392 8.79 -9.88 15.19
C GLN A 392 8.78 -8.54 15.91
N HIS A 393 7.85 -7.64 15.58
CA HIS A 393 7.71 -6.32 16.21
C HIS A 393 6.97 -6.37 17.53
N THR A 394 5.92 -7.17 17.63
CA THR A 394 5.07 -7.26 18.83
C THR A 394 5.54 -8.28 19.85
N ARG A 395 6.20 -9.35 19.40
CA ARG A 395 6.55 -10.55 20.16
C ARG A 395 5.31 -11.29 20.71
N ASP A 396 4.15 -11.07 20.09
CA ASP A 396 2.89 -11.73 20.42
C ASP A 396 2.89 -13.20 19.93
N VAL A 397 3.20 -14.12 20.85
CA VAL A 397 3.28 -15.55 20.56
C VAL A 397 1.90 -16.15 20.24
N GLU A 398 0.82 -15.56 20.78
CA GLU A 398 -0.53 -16.04 20.51
C GLU A 398 -0.97 -15.66 19.09
N PHE A 399 -0.65 -14.45 18.64
CA PHE A 399 -0.81 -14.06 17.24
C PHE A 399 0.01 -14.98 16.32
N LEU A 400 1.28 -15.24 16.68
CA LEU A 400 2.12 -16.18 15.92
C LEU A 400 1.46 -17.54 15.76
N ARG A 401 0.97 -18.12 16.88
CA ARG A 401 0.35 -19.45 16.89
C ARG A 401 -0.95 -19.51 16.11
N ARG A 402 -1.85 -18.55 16.37
CA ARG A 402 -3.24 -18.62 15.88
C ARG A 402 -3.46 -18.02 14.52
N ARG A 403 -2.67 -17.01 14.14
CA ARG A 403 -2.87 -16.27 12.90
C ARG A 403 -1.70 -16.44 11.94
N ALA A 404 -0.47 -16.11 12.36
CA ALA A 404 0.69 -16.12 11.46
C ALA A 404 1.02 -17.53 10.95
N MET A 405 1.16 -18.52 11.84
CA MET A 405 1.54 -19.89 11.45
C MET A 405 0.56 -20.54 10.47
N PRO A 406 -0.76 -20.49 10.64
CA PRO A 406 -1.70 -21.05 9.66
C PRO A 406 -1.57 -20.40 8.30
N PHE A 407 -1.50 -19.07 8.23
CA PHE A 407 -1.36 -18.34 6.97
C PHE A 407 -0.01 -18.62 6.28
N MET A 408 1.10 -18.52 7.00
CA MET A 408 2.45 -18.80 6.51
C MET A 408 2.58 -20.23 5.97
N ARG A 409 2.03 -21.22 6.68
CA ARG A 409 2.03 -22.64 6.26
C ARG A 409 1.19 -22.84 5.00
N GLY A 410 0.00 -22.24 4.94
CA GLY A 410 -0.88 -22.35 3.77
C GLY A 410 -0.21 -21.77 2.51
N VAL A 411 0.43 -20.61 2.63
CA VAL A 411 1.18 -19.99 1.53
C VAL A 411 2.41 -20.84 1.15
N MET A 412 3.17 -21.34 2.13
CA MET A 412 4.33 -22.20 1.87
C MET A 412 3.94 -23.50 1.15
N ARG A 413 2.74 -24.04 1.40
CA ARG A 413 2.24 -25.20 0.66
C ARG A 413 2.13 -24.93 -0.85
N GLY A 414 1.80 -23.69 -1.23
CA GLY A 414 1.82 -23.27 -2.64
C GLY A 414 3.23 -23.37 -3.24
N PHE A 415 4.24 -22.86 -2.54
CA PHE A 415 5.63 -23.02 -2.98
C PHE A 415 6.06 -24.50 -3.02
N GLU A 416 5.77 -25.27 -1.96
CA GLU A 416 6.12 -26.70 -1.89
C GLU A 416 5.55 -27.50 -3.09
N ALA A 417 4.29 -27.21 -3.48
CA ALA A 417 3.63 -27.86 -4.58
C ALA A 417 4.17 -27.44 -5.97
N ALA A 418 4.71 -26.25 -6.07
CA ALA A 418 5.30 -25.73 -7.30
C ALA A 418 6.76 -26.21 -7.51
N LEU A 419 7.43 -26.74 -6.47
CA LEU A 419 8.82 -27.19 -6.59
C LEU A 419 8.95 -28.45 -7.46
N GLN A 420 10.01 -28.46 -8.29
CA GLN A 420 10.52 -29.66 -8.96
C GLN A 420 11.91 -30.01 -8.48
N GLU A 421 12.19 -31.31 -8.42
CA GLU A 421 13.52 -31.83 -8.06
C GLU A 421 14.19 -32.45 -9.28
N GLU A 422 15.39 -31.95 -9.61
CA GLU A 422 16.23 -32.50 -10.68
C GLU A 422 17.68 -32.61 -10.17
N ALA A 423 18.26 -33.78 -10.30
CA ALA A 423 19.66 -34.05 -9.90
C ALA A 423 20.01 -33.56 -8.47
N GLY A 424 19.08 -33.71 -7.52
CA GLY A 424 19.26 -33.32 -6.12
C GLY A 424 19.11 -31.82 -5.85
N ARG A 425 18.76 -31.00 -6.84
CA ARG A 425 18.43 -29.57 -6.72
C ARG A 425 16.93 -29.34 -6.82
N LEU A 426 16.45 -28.33 -6.11
CA LEU A 426 15.08 -27.85 -6.22
C LEU A 426 15.02 -26.66 -7.16
N SER A 427 13.89 -26.51 -7.85
CA SER A 427 13.60 -25.37 -8.73
C SER A 427 12.13 -25.01 -8.71
N ILE A 428 11.79 -23.76 -9.06
CA ILE A 428 10.46 -23.32 -9.46
C ILE A 428 10.44 -23.34 -10.99
N PRO A 429 9.79 -24.32 -11.64
CA PRO A 429 9.93 -24.52 -13.09
C PRO A 429 9.27 -23.41 -13.92
N LEU A 430 8.25 -22.73 -13.37
CA LEU A 430 7.53 -21.66 -14.05
C LEU A 430 7.01 -20.64 -13.03
N GLY A 431 7.35 -19.40 -13.23
CA GLY A 431 6.87 -18.28 -12.43
C GLY A 431 7.15 -16.95 -13.09
N VAL A 432 6.75 -15.84 -12.45
CA VAL A 432 6.91 -14.49 -12.98
C VAL A 432 7.80 -13.65 -12.07
N SER A 433 8.50 -12.68 -12.64
CA SER A 433 8.97 -11.51 -11.90
C SER A 433 7.95 -10.40 -12.06
N ALA A 434 7.49 -9.84 -10.95
CA ALA A 434 6.34 -8.94 -10.90
C ALA A 434 6.32 -7.95 -12.08
N GLU A 435 5.30 -8.12 -12.90
CA GLU A 435 4.88 -7.39 -14.09
C GLU A 435 5.94 -7.18 -15.21
N TYR A 436 7.10 -7.84 -15.15
CA TYR A 436 8.09 -7.72 -16.23
C TYR A 436 7.58 -8.40 -17.52
N GLY A 437 7.89 -7.80 -18.66
CA GLY A 437 7.44 -8.27 -19.98
C GLY A 437 6.06 -7.76 -20.41
N LEU A 438 5.34 -7.05 -19.54
CA LEU A 438 4.06 -6.43 -19.88
C LEU A 438 4.26 -5.13 -20.65
N GLY A 439 3.88 -5.15 -21.95
CA GLY A 439 4.00 -3.97 -22.79
C GLY A 439 5.42 -3.64 -23.29
N PHE A 440 6.41 -4.46 -22.93
CA PHE A 440 7.77 -4.30 -23.41
C PHE A 440 8.23 -5.56 -24.14
N PRO A 441 8.70 -5.47 -25.39
CA PRO A 441 9.31 -6.59 -26.08
C PRO A 441 10.62 -6.94 -25.34
N VAL A 442 10.74 -8.19 -24.95
CA VAL A 442 11.95 -8.78 -24.38
C VAL A 442 12.68 -9.47 -25.52
N THR A 443 13.98 -9.28 -25.64
CA THR A 443 14.79 -9.97 -26.64
C THR A 443 15.47 -11.18 -26.01
N VAL A 444 15.14 -12.38 -26.47
CA VAL A 444 15.83 -13.61 -26.08
C VAL A 444 16.42 -14.23 -27.35
N ASP A 445 17.71 -14.55 -27.36
CA ASP A 445 18.44 -15.06 -28.52
C ASP A 445 18.28 -14.17 -29.78
N GLY A 446 18.29 -12.84 -29.60
CA GLY A 446 18.15 -11.90 -30.70
C GLY A 446 16.76 -11.76 -31.31
N ARG A 447 15.73 -12.40 -30.71
CA ARG A 447 14.33 -12.34 -31.18
C ARG A 447 13.45 -11.61 -30.16
N PRO A 448 12.60 -10.67 -30.58
CA PRO A 448 11.65 -10.03 -29.68
C PRO A 448 10.64 -11.07 -29.16
N ARG A 449 10.47 -11.12 -27.83
CA ARG A 449 9.50 -12.00 -27.16
C ARG A 449 8.68 -11.18 -26.18
N ILE A 450 7.40 -11.49 -26.04
CA ILE A 450 6.57 -11.01 -24.95
C ILE A 450 6.51 -12.15 -23.93
N GLN A 451 7.63 -12.43 -23.29
CA GLN A 451 7.70 -13.47 -22.28
C GLN A 451 7.61 -12.82 -20.90
N ASN A 452 6.64 -13.20 -20.10
CA ASN A 452 6.43 -12.68 -18.76
C ASN A 452 6.65 -13.73 -17.65
N CYS A 453 7.10 -14.92 -17.99
CA CYS A 453 7.37 -16.01 -17.06
C CYS A 453 8.57 -16.85 -17.48
N GLY A 454 9.19 -17.49 -16.52
CA GLY A 454 10.33 -18.37 -16.74
C GLY A 454 10.66 -19.22 -15.52
N ARG A 455 11.73 -19.99 -15.63
CA ARG A 455 12.23 -20.86 -14.56
C ARG A 455 12.97 -20.05 -13.50
N ASN A 456 12.81 -20.42 -12.24
CA ASN A 456 13.52 -19.84 -11.10
C ASN A 456 13.47 -18.30 -11.03
N PRO A 457 12.26 -17.66 -10.95
CA PRO A 457 12.17 -16.21 -10.79
C PRO A 457 12.81 -15.78 -9.47
N SER A 458 13.77 -14.86 -9.53
CA SER A 458 14.60 -14.48 -8.37
C SER A 458 13.80 -13.96 -7.20
N ASN A 459 12.76 -13.14 -7.44
CA ASN A 459 11.88 -12.63 -6.38
C ASN A 459 11.15 -13.77 -5.64
N GLN A 460 10.69 -14.79 -6.38
CA GLN A 460 10.00 -15.94 -5.78
C GLN A 460 10.94 -16.87 -5.04
N LEU A 461 12.16 -17.07 -5.56
CA LEU A 461 13.21 -17.81 -4.85
C LEU A 461 13.56 -17.14 -3.52
N MET A 462 13.84 -15.84 -3.53
CA MET A 462 14.12 -15.03 -2.33
C MET A 462 12.96 -15.10 -1.32
N CYS A 463 11.73 -15.03 -1.81
CA CYS A 463 10.52 -15.13 -1.01
C CYS A 463 10.38 -16.50 -0.35
N ALA A 464 10.58 -17.60 -1.10
CA ALA A 464 10.56 -18.97 -0.57
C ALA A 464 11.62 -19.19 0.52
N HIS A 465 12.83 -18.66 0.31
CA HIS A 465 13.90 -18.70 1.31
C HIS A 465 13.55 -17.93 2.58
N MET A 466 13.04 -16.71 2.46
CA MET A 466 12.60 -15.89 3.59
C MET A 466 11.51 -16.61 4.38
N LEU A 467 10.49 -17.11 3.69
CA LEU A 467 9.35 -17.77 4.35
C LEU A 467 9.75 -19.10 4.99
N ALA A 468 10.62 -19.89 4.37
CA ALA A 468 11.17 -21.12 4.95
C ALA A 468 11.94 -20.83 6.25
N GLN A 469 12.78 -19.78 6.26
CA GLN A 469 13.49 -19.34 7.45
C GLN A 469 12.52 -18.91 8.56
N ALA A 470 11.53 -18.08 8.22
CA ALA A 470 10.52 -17.61 9.17
C ALA A 470 9.74 -18.77 9.81
N LEU A 471 9.37 -19.79 9.01
CA LEU A 471 8.67 -20.99 9.51
C LEU A 471 9.56 -21.85 10.42
N LEU A 472 10.86 -22.00 10.10
CA LEU A 472 11.81 -22.73 10.95
C LEU A 472 11.97 -22.04 12.31
N GLU A 473 12.12 -20.72 12.32
CA GLU A 473 12.20 -19.92 13.54
C GLU A 473 10.88 -19.96 14.35
N ALA A 474 9.75 -19.82 13.68
CA ALA A 474 8.44 -19.90 14.31
C ALA A 474 8.21 -21.26 14.98
N CYS A 475 8.58 -22.36 14.32
CA CYS A 475 8.51 -23.69 14.92
C CYS A 475 9.39 -23.80 16.18
N THR A 476 10.59 -23.24 16.17
CA THR A 476 11.46 -23.21 17.36
C THR A 476 10.81 -22.44 18.50
N ILE A 477 10.20 -21.28 18.23
CA ILE A 477 9.52 -20.45 19.23
C ILE A 477 8.30 -21.16 19.81
N LEU A 478 7.53 -21.85 18.97
CA LEU A 478 6.31 -22.54 19.36
C LEU A 478 6.54 -23.94 19.95
N GLY A 479 7.77 -24.47 19.89
CA GLY A 479 8.09 -25.83 20.30
C GLY A 479 7.52 -26.90 19.36
N GLU A 480 7.30 -26.57 18.08
CA GLU A 480 6.72 -27.47 17.07
C GLU A 480 7.78 -28.05 16.14
N PRO A 481 7.62 -29.29 15.66
CA PRO A 481 8.55 -29.86 14.69
C PRO A 481 8.40 -29.18 13.32
N PRO A 482 9.49 -28.71 12.69
CA PRO A 482 9.42 -28.14 11.35
C PRO A 482 9.31 -29.23 10.28
N LYS A 483 8.67 -28.91 9.14
CA LYS A 483 8.67 -29.80 7.97
C LYS A 483 10.09 -29.88 7.37
N PRO A 484 10.58 -31.09 7.00
CA PRO A 484 11.91 -31.26 6.40
C PRO A 484 12.12 -30.44 5.12
N VAL A 485 11.09 -30.30 4.29
CA VAL A 485 11.15 -29.56 3.01
C VAL A 485 11.57 -28.10 3.20
N TRP A 486 11.30 -27.44 4.34
CA TRP A 486 11.73 -26.06 4.59
C TRP A 486 13.27 -25.96 4.76
N ARG A 487 13.90 -27.00 5.34
CA ARG A 487 15.37 -27.12 5.37
C ARG A 487 15.93 -27.42 3.97
N ASP A 488 15.22 -28.24 3.19
CA ASP A 488 15.61 -28.54 1.82
C ASP A 488 15.51 -27.31 0.91
N ILE A 489 14.48 -26.50 1.04
CA ILE A 489 14.38 -25.19 0.34
C ILE A 489 15.62 -24.34 0.67
N ARG A 490 15.97 -24.20 1.95
CA ARG A 490 17.14 -23.41 2.37
C ARG A 490 18.47 -23.94 1.83
N ARG A 491 18.59 -25.23 1.59
CA ARG A 491 19.84 -25.89 1.19
C ARG A 491 19.93 -26.16 -0.31
N ARG A 492 18.82 -26.50 -0.97
CA ARG A 492 18.78 -27.09 -2.32
C ARG A 492 18.14 -26.21 -3.37
N LEU A 493 17.29 -25.24 -2.98
CA LEU A 493 16.74 -24.25 -3.88
C LEU A 493 17.77 -23.12 -4.04
N PRO A 494 18.06 -22.61 -5.26
CA PRO A 494 18.95 -21.46 -5.41
C PRO A 494 18.35 -20.23 -4.72
N PRO A 495 19.17 -19.37 -4.07
CA PRO A 495 18.64 -18.17 -3.39
C PRO A 495 18.14 -17.10 -4.35
N TYR A 496 18.67 -17.08 -5.55
CA TYR A 496 18.32 -16.24 -6.70
C TYR A 496 18.97 -16.82 -7.96
N THR A 497 18.58 -16.36 -9.12
CA THR A 497 19.18 -16.71 -10.40
C THR A 497 20.24 -15.68 -10.77
N THR A 498 21.41 -16.10 -11.28
CA THR A 498 22.47 -15.20 -11.70
C THR A 498 22.85 -15.40 -13.17
N GLY A 499 23.48 -14.38 -13.75
CA GLY A 499 24.02 -14.38 -15.09
C GLY A 499 24.81 -13.10 -15.40
N GLY A 500 25.15 -12.89 -16.67
CA GLY A 500 25.86 -11.68 -17.10
C GLY A 500 27.38 -11.73 -16.98
N SER A 501 27.97 -12.84 -16.55
CA SER A 501 29.41 -13.01 -16.55
C SER A 501 29.91 -13.30 -17.99
N SER A 502 30.69 -12.39 -18.57
CA SER A 502 31.30 -12.57 -19.88
C SER A 502 32.77 -12.14 -19.87
N GLY A 503 33.67 -13.11 -19.97
CA GLY A 503 35.08 -12.86 -20.18
C GLY A 503 35.88 -12.34 -18.98
N ALA A 504 36.76 -11.39 -19.16
CA ALA A 504 37.75 -10.92 -18.19
C ALA A 504 37.19 -10.04 -17.06
N VAL A 505 35.93 -9.59 -17.14
CA VAL A 505 35.29 -8.77 -16.13
C VAL A 505 34.15 -9.55 -15.50
N ASP A 506 34.21 -9.71 -14.19
CA ASP A 506 33.12 -10.34 -13.44
C ASP A 506 31.94 -9.37 -13.27
N MET A 507 30.95 -9.55 -14.12
CA MET A 507 29.69 -8.78 -14.15
C MET A 507 28.51 -9.65 -13.69
N GLU A 508 28.77 -10.77 -13.00
CA GLU A 508 27.71 -11.63 -12.51
C GLU A 508 26.75 -10.85 -11.59
N HIS A 509 25.47 -10.86 -11.94
CA HIS A 509 24.41 -10.16 -11.21
C HIS A 509 23.11 -10.98 -11.18
N ILE A 510 22.15 -10.55 -10.40
CA ILE A 510 20.86 -11.24 -10.25
C ILE A 510 19.99 -10.99 -11.47
N LEU A 511 19.52 -12.06 -12.09
CA LEU A 511 18.55 -12.04 -13.19
C LEU A 511 17.11 -12.02 -12.67
N LEU A 512 16.16 -11.67 -13.52
CA LEU A 512 14.74 -11.76 -13.21
C LEU A 512 14.28 -13.23 -13.10
N TRP A 513 14.71 -14.08 -14.04
CA TRP A 513 14.60 -15.54 -14.05
C TRP A 513 15.71 -16.14 -14.93
N GLU A 514 15.82 -17.44 -15.02
CA GLU A 514 16.85 -18.09 -15.83
C GLU A 514 16.82 -17.60 -17.29
N GLY A 515 17.93 -17.05 -17.74
CA GLY A 515 18.08 -16.51 -19.11
C GLY A 515 17.42 -15.14 -19.36
N GLN A 516 16.83 -14.49 -18.36
CA GLN A 516 16.21 -13.18 -18.51
C GLN A 516 16.84 -12.15 -17.59
N ASP A 517 17.47 -11.17 -18.21
CA ASP A 517 18.04 -10.01 -17.56
C ASP A 517 17.02 -8.88 -17.40
N LEU A 518 17.33 -7.89 -16.58
CA LEU A 518 16.67 -6.59 -16.59
C LEU A 518 17.17 -5.75 -17.77
N ASP A 519 16.63 -5.99 -18.96
CA ASP A 519 17.11 -5.33 -20.18
C ASP A 519 16.64 -3.90 -20.33
N VAL A 520 15.52 -3.54 -19.70
CA VAL A 520 14.90 -2.23 -19.78
C VAL A 520 14.56 -1.69 -18.40
N CYS A 521 14.45 -0.38 -18.29
CA CYS A 521 13.93 0.24 -17.07
C CYS A 521 12.55 -0.33 -16.73
N HIS A 522 12.39 -0.82 -15.51
CA HIS A 522 11.14 -1.38 -15.01
C HIS A 522 10.76 -0.81 -13.65
N ARG A 523 9.45 -0.66 -13.40
CA ARG A 523 8.96 -0.06 -12.16
C ARG A 523 9.06 -0.99 -10.93
N HIS A 524 9.06 -2.33 -11.10
CA HIS A 524 9.24 -3.26 -9.99
C HIS A 524 10.73 -3.56 -9.78
N HIS A 525 11.20 -3.38 -8.54
CA HIS A 525 12.59 -3.69 -8.12
C HIS A 525 12.69 -5.10 -7.55
N SER A 526 11.91 -6.03 -8.10
CA SER A 526 11.70 -7.38 -7.56
C SER A 526 12.98 -8.22 -7.47
N HIS A 527 13.94 -8.03 -8.39
CA HIS A 527 15.25 -8.72 -8.36
C HIS A 527 16.18 -8.21 -7.24
N LEU A 528 15.83 -7.09 -6.59
CA LEU A 528 16.51 -6.54 -5.41
C LEU A 528 15.76 -6.82 -4.10
N ALA A 529 14.76 -7.71 -4.12
CA ALA A 529 13.90 -7.98 -2.98
C ALA A 529 14.65 -8.54 -1.76
N LEU A 530 15.84 -9.14 -1.95
CA LEU A 530 16.68 -9.59 -0.84
C LEU A 530 17.20 -8.41 0.02
N ILE A 531 17.37 -7.22 -0.56
CA ILE A 531 17.74 -6.00 0.19
C ILE A 531 16.50 -5.48 0.93
N TYR A 532 15.41 -5.29 0.18
CA TYR A 532 14.11 -4.87 0.68
C TYR A 532 13.02 -5.32 -0.31
N PRO A 533 11.94 -5.99 0.14
CA PRO A 533 11.47 -6.09 1.53
C PRO A 533 11.98 -7.30 2.33
N PHE A 534 12.53 -8.35 1.70
CA PHE A 534 12.77 -9.62 2.39
C PHE A 534 13.94 -9.56 3.38
N ALA A 535 14.83 -8.57 3.26
CA ALA A 535 15.94 -8.29 4.18
C ALA A 535 16.82 -9.52 4.47
N THR A 536 17.05 -10.36 3.43
CA THR A 536 17.88 -11.56 3.49
C THR A 536 19.33 -11.34 3.02
N PHE A 537 19.65 -10.11 2.62
CA PHE A 537 20.98 -9.71 2.22
C PHE A 537 21.91 -9.59 3.43
N ASP A 538 22.99 -10.38 3.42
CA ASP A 538 24.07 -10.30 4.39
C ASP A 538 25.33 -9.70 3.74
N PRO A 539 25.65 -8.43 4.01
CA PRO A 539 26.83 -7.78 3.44
C PRO A 539 28.16 -8.35 3.93
N SER A 540 28.18 -9.17 4.97
CA SER A 540 29.38 -9.85 5.46
C SER A 540 29.75 -11.09 4.61
N ASN A 541 28.81 -11.62 3.83
CA ASN A 541 29.08 -12.65 2.84
C ASN A 541 29.65 -12.00 1.58
N ALA A 542 30.94 -12.16 1.37
CA ALA A 542 31.69 -11.48 0.29
C ALA A 542 31.17 -11.80 -1.12
N GLU A 543 30.78 -13.05 -1.38
CA GLU A 543 30.23 -13.46 -2.67
C GLU A 543 28.86 -12.85 -2.90
N GLN A 544 27.97 -12.90 -1.91
CA GLN A 544 26.65 -12.28 -2.00
C GLN A 544 26.80 -10.76 -2.17
N ALA A 545 27.68 -10.12 -1.42
CA ALA A 545 27.93 -8.69 -1.52
C ALA A 545 28.42 -8.29 -2.92
N ARG A 546 29.31 -9.06 -3.54
CA ARG A 546 29.78 -8.84 -4.90
C ARG A 546 28.63 -8.89 -5.92
N ILE A 547 27.84 -9.96 -5.89
CA ILE A 547 26.70 -10.16 -6.81
C ILE A 547 25.64 -9.05 -6.61
N VAL A 548 25.34 -8.71 -5.37
CA VAL A 548 24.34 -7.66 -5.06
C VAL A 548 24.84 -6.28 -5.51
N ASN A 549 26.11 -5.94 -5.30
CA ASN A 549 26.67 -4.68 -5.79
C ASN A 549 26.59 -4.59 -7.31
N ASN A 550 27.01 -5.63 -8.04
CA ASN A 550 26.87 -5.70 -9.49
C ASN A 550 25.42 -5.56 -9.94
N THR A 551 24.47 -6.15 -9.21
CA THR A 551 23.04 -6.05 -9.50
C THR A 551 22.53 -4.63 -9.32
N VAL A 552 22.94 -3.96 -8.25
CA VAL A 552 22.57 -2.56 -8.00
C VAL A 552 23.15 -1.62 -9.07
N ASP A 553 24.42 -1.82 -9.43
CA ASP A 553 25.05 -1.04 -10.52
C ASP A 553 24.34 -1.27 -11.86
N HIS A 554 24.02 -2.52 -12.18
CA HIS A 554 23.26 -2.86 -13.38
C HIS A 554 21.87 -2.20 -13.39
N TRP A 555 21.15 -2.26 -12.26
CA TRP A 555 19.85 -1.61 -12.10
C TRP A 555 19.93 -0.08 -12.24
N ILE A 556 20.92 0.56 -11.64
CA ILE A 556 21.17 2.02 -11.78
C ILE A 556 21.36 2.39 -13.24
N LEU A 557 22.12 1.59 -14.00
CA LEU A 557 22.36 1.83 -15.43
C LEU A 557 21.08 1.74 -16.28
N ARG A 558 20.02 1.07 -15.83
CA ARG A 558 18.71 1.03 -16.51
C ARG A 558 17.90 2.30 -16.30
N GLY A 559 18.25 3.12 -15.31
CA GLY A 559 17.63 4.41 -15.04
C GLY A 559 16.21 4.33 -14.49
N MET A 560 15.52 5.48 -14.45
CA MET A 560 14.24 5.68 -13.76
C MET A 560 13.08 6.00 -14.71
N GLY A 561 13.28 5.88 -16.02
CA GLY A 561 12.35 6.39 -17.05
C GLY A 561 10.96 5.74 -17.08
N GLN A 562 10.75 4.62 -16.39
CA GLN A 562 9.45 3.92 -16.31
C GLN A 562 8.92 3.81 -14.86
N TRP A 563 9.50 4.56 -13.93
CA TRP A 563 9.09 4.50 -12.54
C TRP A 563 7.82 5.31 -12.28
N SER A 564 6.96 4.80 -11.40
CA SER A 564 5.78 5.46 -10.83
C SER A 564 6.06 5.95 -9.41
N GLU A 565 5.06 6.47 -8.73
CA GLU A 565 5.17 7.12 -7.42
C GLU A 565 5.74 6.23 -6.31
N TRP A 566 5.41 4.93 -6.31
CA TRP A 566 5.86 4.00 -5.26
C TRP A 566 7.28 3.44 -5.52
N CYS A 567 7.80 3.59 -6.74
CA CYS A 567 9.13 3.12 -7.11
C CYS A 567 10.24 3.91 -6.44
N TYR A 568 10.11 5.24 -6.41
CA TYR A 568 11.13 6.13 -5.85
C TYR A 568 11.36 5.91 -4.36
N PRO A 569 10.32 5.82 -3.50
CA PRO A 569 10.50 5.46 -2.11
C PRO A 569 11.12 4.07 -1.93
N TRP A 570 10.71 3.08 -2.72
CA TRP A 570 11.31 1.74 -2.67
C TRP A 570 12.80 1.79 -3.03
N ALA A 571 13.15 2.51 -4.08
CA ALA A 571 14.55 2.72 -4.45
C ALA A 571 15.33 3.47 -3.37
N ALA A 572 14.74 4.49 -2.72
CA ALA A 572 15.37 5.21 -1.62
C ALA A 572 15.69 4.28 -0.43
N ILE A 573 14.81 3.33 -0.11
CA ILE A 573 15.05 2.31 0.92
C ILE A 573 16.22 1.39 0.51
N ILE A 574 16.23 0.90 -0.74
CA ILE A 574 17.33 0.07 -1.27
C ILE A 574 18.65 0.82 -1.14
N HIS A 575 18.72 2.07 -1.59
CA HIS A 575 19.92 2.88 -1.51
C HIS A 575 20.37 3.14 -0.07
N ALA A 576 19.45 3.42 0.86
CA ALA A 576 19.76 3.59 2.28
C ALA A 576 20.38 2.32 2.89
N ARG A 577 19.80 1.15 2.57
CA ARG A 577 20.31 -0.15 3.04
C ARG A 577 21.64 -0.54 2.40
N MET A 578 21.92 -0.08 1.19
CA MET A 578 23.24 -0.22 0.55
C MET A 578 24.28 0.76 1.10
N GLY A 579 23.88 1.74 1.90
CA GLY A 579 24.78 2.75 2.48
C GLY A 579 25.08 3.94 1.55
N PHE A 580 24.24 4.15 0.52
CA PHE A 580 24.34 5.32 -0.36
C PHE A 580 23.62 6.49 0.32
N SER A 581 24.34 7.27 1.13
CA SER A 581 23.74 8.31 1.99
C SER A 581 23.09 9.47 1.22
N GLU A 582 23.61 9.83 0.05
CA GLU A 582 23.12 10.98 -0.74
C GLU A 582 21.89 10.64 -1.59
N SER A 583 21.86 9.45 -2.18
CA SER A 583 20.85 9.07 -3.16
C SER A 583 19.41 9.05 -2.61
N PRO A 584 19.13 8.59 -1.37
CA PRO A 584 17.77 8.57 -0.85
C PRO A 584 17.12 9.96 -0.83
N ARG A 585 17.87 11.01 -0.43
CA ARG A 585 17.40 12.40 -0.48
C ARG A 585 16.99 12.80 -1.89
N HIS A 586 17.87 12.60 -2.87
CA HIS A 586 17.61 12.97 -4.25
C HIS A 586 16.42 12.22 -4.87
N LEU A 587 16.29 10.94 -4.56
CA LEU A 587 15.15 10.14 -4.99
C LEU A 587 13.83 10.67 -4.42
N LEU A 588 13.81 11.04 -3.13
CA LEU A 588 12.61 11.62 -2.50
C LEU A 588 12.32 13.06 -2.98
N GLU A 589 13.31 13.85 -3.32
CA GLU A 589 13.13 15.18 -3.92
C GLU A 589 12.54 15.07 -5.36
N LEU A 590 13.04 14.15 -6.18
CA LEU A 590 12.46 13.84 -7.49
C LEU A 590 11.04 13.30 -7.38
N TRP A 591 10.82 12.37 -6.46
CA TRP A 591 9.50 11.83 -6.16
C TRP A 591 8.50 12.93 -5.77
N ARG A 592 8.91 13.83 -4.86
CA ARG A 592 8.10 15.00 -4.49
C ARG A 592 7.71 15.83 -5.71
N ALA A 593 8.70 16.16 -6.56
CA ALA A 593 8.47 16.98 -7.73
C ALA A 593 7.52 16.31 -8.74
N LEU A 594 7.70 15.00 -8.96
CA LEU A 594 7.00 14.26 -10.02
C LEU A 594 5.64 13.72 -9.60
N PHE A 595 5.49 13.27 -8.37
CA PHE A 595 4.38 12.42 -7.96
C PHE A 595 3.61 12.90 -6.72
N VAL A 596 3.98 14.03 -6.13
CA VAL A 596 3.21 14.64 -5.03
C VAL A 596 2.53 15.90 -5.55
N ASN A 597 1.19 15.95 -5.46
CA ASN A 597 0.41 17.07 -5.94
C ASN A 597 0.30 18.21 -4.91
N GLU A 598 -0.45 19.24 -5.24
CA GLU A 598 -0.63 20.45 -4.42
C GLU A 598 -1.31 20.16 -3.06
N GLY A 599 -2.14 19.12 -2.98
CA GLY A 599 -2.77 18.64 -1.75
C GLY A 599 -1.94 17.59 -0.98
N TRP A 600 -0.68 17.40 -1.35
CA TRP A 600 0.23 16.41 -0.76
C TRP A 600 -0.25 14.96 -0.90
N ALA A 601 -1.07 14.69 -1.91
CA ALA A 601 -1.42 13.34 -2.31
C ALA A 601 -0.41 12.81 -3.33
N THR A 602 -0.09 11.53 -3.24
CA THR A 602 0.70 10.83 -4.25
C THR A 602 -0.18 10.40 -5.41
N VAL A 603 0.32 10.58 -6.62
CA VAL A 603 -0.39 10.31 -7.86
C VAL A 603 0.45 9.41 -8.77
N TYR A 604 -0.20 8.43 -9.39
CA TYR A 604 0.45 7.40 -10.19
C TYR A 604 1.14 7.95 -11.44
N LEU A 605 0.54 8.97 -12.07
CA LEU A 605 1.10 9.58 -13.27
C LEU A 605 2.04 10.73 -12.91
N PRO A 606 3.18 10.86 -13.59
CA PRO A 606 4.10 11.95 -13.33
C PRO A 606 3.48 13.29 -13.73
N ARG A 607 3.80 14.34 -12.99
CA ARG A 607 3.25 15.69 -13.17
C ARG A 607 3.96 16.47 -14.28
N PHE A 608 5.15 16.03 -14.70
CA PHE A 608 5.98 16.71 -15.70
C PHE A 608 6.50 15.72 -16.75
N HIS A 609 6.50 16.15 -18.00
CA HIS A 609 7.17 15.44 -19.08
C HIS A 609 8.69 15.52 -18.98
N GLY A 610 9.38 14.53 -19.54
CA GLY A 610 10.85 14.55 -19.76
C GLY A 610 11.68 13.92 -18.65
N LEU A 611 11.15 13.75 -17.44
CA LEU A 611 11.84 13.06 -16.33
C LEU A 611 11.51 11.57 -16.26
N THR A 612 10.34 11.20 -16.75
CA THR A 612 9.90 9.81 -16.90
C THR A 612 9.01 9.70 -18.14
N ALA A 613 9.01 8.53 -18.78
CA ALA A 613 8.14 8.19 -19.89
C ALA A 613 6.96 7.29 -19.46
N HIS A 614 6.80 7.06 -18.15
CA HIS A 614 5.74 6.22 -17.63
C HIS A 614 4.38 6.76 -18.02
N ARG A 615 3.58 5.96 -18.77
CA ARG A 615 2.27 6.32 -19.31
C ARG A 615 2.22 7.72 -19.95
N ARG A 616 3.19 8.01 -20.80
CA ARG A 616 3.29 9.31 -21.49
C ARG A 616 2.01 9.69 -22.24
N GLU A 617 1.34 8.71 -22.83
CA GLU A 617 0.08 8.87 -23.55
C GLU A 617 -1.08 9.38 -22.67
N ASP A 618 -0.98 9.18 -21.38
CA ASP A 618 -1.99 9.64 -20.42
C ASP A 618 -1.71 11.06 -19.91
N MET A 619 -0.48 11.54 -20.05
CA MET A 619 -0.08 12.85 -19.52
C MET A 619 -0.66 14.04 -20.31
N ASP A 620 -1.05 13.82 -21.56
CA ASP A 620 -1.67 14.86 -22.40
C ASP A 620 -3.14 15.09 -22.08
N LYS A 621 -3.74 14.24 -21.23
CA LYS A 621 -5.14 14.40 -20.77
C LYS A 621 -5.23 15.47 -19.68
N PRO A 622 -6.38 16.16 -19.56
CA PRO A 622 -6.56 17.15 -18.50
C PRO A 622 -6.35 16.55 -17.10
N ARG A 623 -5.51 17.16 -16.28
CA ARG A 623 -5.20 16.69 -14.90
C ARG A 623 -6.44 16.54 -14.04
N ALA A 624 -7.43 17.40 -14.21
CA ALA A 624 -8.67 17.36 -13.45
C ALA A 624 -9.45 16.04 -13.60
N THR A 625 -9.22 15.29 -14.68
CA THR A 625 -9.95 14.05 -15.00
C THR A 625 -9.04 12.84 -15.13
N ASN A 626 -7.73 12.99 -14.94
CA ASN A 626 -6.76 11.95 -15.24
C ASN A 626 -5.73 11.70 -14.13
N GLU A 627 -5.73 12.50 -13.09
CA GLU A 627 -4.88 12.28 -11.92
C GLU A 627 -5.43 11.07 -11.13
N ILE A 628 -4.56 10.13 -10.79
CA ILE A 628 -4.91 8.91 -10.07
C ILE A 628 -4.17 8.92 -8.75
N MET A 629 -4.90 9.16 -7.66
CA MET A 629 -4.34 9.09 -6.32
C MET A 629 -4.12 7.63 -5.90
N GLN A 630 -2.97 7.37 -5.29
CA GLN A 630 -2.66 6.10 -4.62
C GLN A 630 -2.00 6.36 -3.26
N LEU A 631 -2.25 5.47 -2.30
CA LEU A 631 -1.73 5.61 -0.93
C LEU A 631 -0.37 4.92 -0.73
N ASP A 632 -0.06 3.93 -1.55
CA ASP A 632 1.18 3.17 -1.47
C ASP A 632 2.42 4.06 -1.56
N GLY A 633 2.49 4.99 -2.52
CA GLY A 633 3.56 5.96 -2.61
C GLY A 633 3.67 6.86 -1.37
N THR A 634 2.53 7.29 -0.79
CA THR A 634 2.51 8.09 0.44
C THR A 634 3.12 7.32 1.61
N MET A 635 2.69 6.07 1.81
CA MET A 635 3.12 5.26 2.95
C MET A 635 4.54 4.73 2.77
N ALA A 636 4.91 4.38 1.53
CA ALA A 636 6.29 4.03 1.19
C ALA A 636 7.25 5.21 1.39
N GLY A 637 6.83 6.44 1.08
CA GLY A 637 7.59 7.66 1.33
C GLY A 637 7.89 7.86 2.82
N ALA A 638 6.88 7.68 3.67
CA ALA A 638 7.07 7.75 5.13
C ALA A 638 7.99 6.62 5.64
N THR A 639 7.84 5.40 5.10
CA THR A 639 8.73 4.27 5.40
C THR A 639 10.16 4.56 4.95
N ALA A 640 10.37 5.12 3.76
CA ALA A 640 11.69 5.49 3.27
C ALA A 640 12.40 6.52 4.17
N ILE A 641 11.66 7.50 4.66
CA ILE A 641 12.20 8.49 5.61
C ILE A 641 12.66 7.81 6.91
N MET A 642 11.90 6.84 7.44
CA MET A 642 12.32 6.07 8.62
C MET A 642 13.57 5.22 8.32
N GLU A 643 13.62 4.55 7.17
CA GLU A 643 14.73 3.69 6.75
C GLU A 643 16.04 4.47 6.52
N MET A 644 15.95 5.74 6.11
CA MET A 644 17.11 6.64 6.08
C MET A 644 17.69 6.90 7.48
N LEU A 645 16.81 6.97 8.49
CA LEU A 645 17.17 7.26 9.87
C LEU A 645 17.64 6.01 10.61
N VAL A 646 16.93 4.92 10.48
CA VAL A 646 17.25 3.67 11.16
C VAL A 646 16.65 2.47 10.44
N HIS A 647 17.45 1.41 10.29
CA HIS A 647 17.00 0.10 9.84
C HIS A 647 17.85 -1.02 10.45
N GLN A 648 17.34 -2.24 10.40
CA GLN A 648 18.10 -3.43 10.81
C GLN A 648 18.46 -4.26 9.57
N GLN A 649 19.74 -4.67 9.46
CA GLN A 649 20.25 -5.50 8.40
C GLN A 649 21.27 -6.50 8.96
N ALA A 650 21.12 -7.80 8.64
CA ALA A 650 21.97 -8.87 9.15
C ALA A 650 22.18 -8.81 10.68
N GLY A 651 21.12 -8.47 11.42
CA GLY A 651 21.16 -8.35 12.89
C GLY A 651 21.75 -7.06 13.45
N VAL A 652 22.32 -6.18 12.61
CA VAL A 652 22.90 -4.89 13.02
C VAL A 652 21.90 -3.76 12.82
N ILE A 653 21.77 -2.87 13.80
CA ILE A 653 20.98 -1.63 13.70
C ILE A 653 21.87 -0.52 13.13
N HIS A 654 21.53 -0.06 11.94
CA HIS A 654 22.22 1.04 11.27
C HIS A 654 21.52 2.37 11.60
N LEU A 655 22.26 3.30 12.19
CA LEU A 655 21.78 4.62 12.56
C LEU A 655 22.22 5.66 11.53
N PHE A 656 21.26 6.44 11.00
CA PHE A 656 21.49 7.54 10.06
C PHE A 656 22.25 7.16 8.77
N ARG A 657 22.19 5.89 8.37
CA ARG A 657 22.95 5.38 7.23
C ARG A 657 22.52 5.99 5.89
N GLY A 658 21.23 6.31 5.73
CA GLY A 658 20.67 6.95 4.54
C GLY A 658 20.60 8.49 4.64
N ILE A 659 21.24 9.11 5.65
CA ILE A 659 21.26 10.55 5.83
C ILE A 659 22.49 11.15 5.13
N PRO A 660 22.32 12.21 4.30
CA PRO A 660 23.42 12.88 3.63
C PRO A 660 24.54 13.32 4.55
N ALA A 661 25.77 13.28 4.03
CA ALA A 661 26.95 13.61 4.84
C ALA A 661 26.98 15.08 5.31
N ASP A 662 26.37 15.98 4.51
CA ASP A 662 26.24 17.42 4.81
C ASP A 662 25.14 17.74 5.82
N TRP A 663 24.26 16.80 6.15
CA TRP A 663 23.28 17.01 7.22
C TRP A 663 23.92 16.82 8.58
N SER A 664 24.07 17.94 9.28
CA SER A 664 24.70 17.97 10.60
C SER A 664 23.77 17.61 11.75
N GLU A 665 22.44 17.71 11.53
CA GLU A 665 21.43 17.48 12.57
C GLU A 665 20.29 16.63 12.03
N ALA A 666 19.97 15.57 12.74
CA ALA A 666 18.78 14.74 12.55
C ALA A 666 18.43 14.06 13.87
N ALA A 667 17.14 13.83 14.11
CA ALA A 667 16.69 13.12 15.29
C ALA A 667 15.41 12.34 15.00
N PHE A 668 15.25 11.24 15.70
CA PHE A 668 14.01 10.47 15.72
C PHE A 668 13.79 9.83 17.09
N GLU A 669 12.54 9.60 17.42
CA GLU A 669 12.15 8.91 18.64
C GLU A 669 11.20 7.77 18.32
N ARG A 670 11.39 6.64 19.00
CA ARG A 670 10.48 5.51 19.06
C ARG A 670 10.17 4.83 17.71
N ILE A 671 11.06 4.85 16.72
CA ILE A 671 10.92 4.00 15.54
C ILE A 671 11.04 2.53 15.98
N ARG A 672 10.10 1.70 15.53
CA ARG A 672 10.04 0.27 15.87
C ARG A 672 10.83 -0.55 14.88
N LEU A 673 11.55 -1.56 15.41
CA LEU A 673 12.31 -2.52 14.60
C LEU A 673 11.97 -3.96 15.01
N PRO A 674 12.27 -4.96 14.15
CA PRO A 674 12.16 -6.37 14.51
C PRO A 674 12.89 -6.71 15.81
N GLY A 675 12.41 -7.73 16.53
CA GLY A 675 12.93 -8.07 17.85
C GLY A 675 12.20 -7.38 19.00
N GLY A 676 11.07 -6.71 18.71
CA GLY A 676 10.30 -5.94 19.70
C GLY A 676 11.02 -4.68 20.15
N LEU A 677 11.90 -4.15 19.31
CA LEU A 677 12.75 -3.00 19.62
C LEU A 677 12.03 -1.68 19.36
N SER A 678 12.42 -0.66 20.15
CA SER A 678 12.08 0.74 19.93
C SER A 678 13.35 1.57 20.05
N VAL A 679 13.69 2.26 18.98
CA VAL A 679 14.94 3.02 18.86
C VAL A 679 14.64 4.50 18.81
N SER A 680 15.42 5.27 19.57
CA SER A 680 15.47 6.73 19.50
C SER A 680 16.93 7.15 19.39
N ALA A 681 17.24 8.09 18.51
CA ALA A 681 18.59 8.62 18.37
C ALA A 681 18.60 10.08 17.91
N SER A 682 19.65 10.80 18.27
CA SER A 682 19.93 12.13 17.75
C SER A 682 21.38 12.25 17.28
N MET A 683 21.55 13.00 16.20
CA MET A 683 22.83 13.38 15.64
C MET A 683 22.92 14.91 15.64
N ARG A 684 24.03 15.45 16.12
CA ARG A 684 24.35 16.88 16.09
C ARG A 684 25.80 17.10 15.65
N HIS A 685 26.04 18.10 14.82
CA HIS A 685 27.34 18.38 14.22
C HIS A 685 27.96 17.15 13.53
N GLY A 686 27.10 16.31 12.95
CA GLY A 686 27.51 15.07 12.28
C GLY A 686 28.00 13.96 13.22
N GLN A 687 27.85 14.12 14.53
CA GLN A 687 28.21 13.13 15.55
C GLN A 687 26.96 12.57 16.23
N LEU A 688 27.01 11.28 16.56
CA LEU A 688 25.96 10.64 17.35
C LEU A 688 25.96 11.21 18.76
N GLU A 689 24.85 11.82 19.19
CA GLU A 689 24.73 12.49 20.49
C GLU A 689 24.04 11.56 21.50
N ASN A 690 22.90 10.98 21.12
CA ASN A 690 22.12 10.12 22.00
C ASN A 690 21.61 8.91 21.23
N VAL A 691 21.61 7.74 21.90
CA VAL A 691 20.94 6.53 21.46
C VAL A 691 20.22 5.90 22.63
N THR A 692 18.96 5.60 22.46
CA THR A 692 18.18 4.85 23.43
C THR A 692 17.47 3.71 22.72
N ILE A 693 17.69 2.48 23.16
CA ILE A 693 17.00 1.30 22.64
C ILE A 693 16.27 0.64 23.80
N THR A 694 14.96 0.47 23.63
CA THR A 694 14.13 -0.32 24.54
C THR A 694 13.61 -1.55 23.83
N ALA A 695 13.34 -2.63 24.54
CA ALA A 695 12.88 -3.90 23.99
C ALA A 695 11.75 -4.49 24.82
N VAL A 696 10.96 -5.38 24.26
CA VAL A 696 9.96 -6.19 25.00
C VAL A 696 10.66 -7.13 25.98
N THR A 697 11.78 -7.70 25.56
CA THR A 697 12.65 -8.55 26.41
C THR A 697 14.06 -7.96 26.43
N GLU A 698 14.73 -8.04 27.57
CA GLU A 698 16.12 -7.59 27.70
C GLU A 698 17.03 -8.32 26.71
N GLN A 699 17.80 -7.59 25.95
CA GLN A 699 18.71 -8.13 24.93
C GLN A 699 19.84 -7.14 24.63
N THR A 700 20.86 -7.64 23.96
CA THR A 700 21.99 -6.85 23.50
C THR A 700 22.02 -6.87 21.98
N VAL A 701 22.13 -5.70 21.36
CA VAL A 701 22.11 -5.55 19.90
C VAL A 701 23.31 -4.77 19.40
N PRO A 702 23.94 -5.18 18.28
CA PRO A 702 24.96 -4.39 17.63
C PRO A 702 24.34 -3.18 16.93
N ILE A 703 24.98 -2.03 17.07
CA ILE A 703 24.63 -0.79 16.39
C ILE A 703 25.79 -0.33 15.51
N GLU A 704 25.48 0.35 14.41
CA GLU A 704 26.48 0.95 13.54
C GLU A 704 26.12 2.40 13.21
N PHE A 705 27.08 3.30 13.34
CA PHE A 705 26.97 4.68 12.94
C PHE A 705 28.22 5.09 12.16
N ARG A 706 28.07 5.47 10.89
CA ARG A 706 29.15 5.92 10.00
C ARG A 706 30.37 4.98 9.99
N GLY A 707 30.13 3.66 9.89
CA GLY A 707 31.16 2.63 9.86
C GLY A 707 31.76 2.23 11.21
N ARG A 708 31.39 2.92 12.31
CA ARG A 708 31.78 2.52 13.67
C ARG A 708 30.72 1.61 14.26
N ARG A 709 31.14 0.45 14.71
CA ARG A 709 30.27 -0.52 15.40
C ARG A 709 30.46 -0.44 16.90
N ASP A 710 29.34 -0.57 17.61
CA ASP A 710 29.26 -0.66 19.04
C ASP A 710 28.15 -1.63 19.44
N THR A 711 27.98 -1.88 20.71
CA THR A 711 26.97 -2.79 21.25
C THR A 711 26.12 -2.05 22.27
N CYS A 712 24.81 -2.10 22.09
CA CYS A 712 23.85 -1.44 22.98
C CYS A 712 23.06 -2.49 23.78
N VAL A 713 23.00 -2.30 25.11
CA VAL A 713 22.12 -3.08 25.98
C VAL A 713 20.75 -2.44 25.97
N CYS A 714 19.75 -3.19 25.51
CA CYS A 714 18.38 -2.73 25.41
C CYS A 714 17.71 -2.81 26.79
N ARG A 715 17.19 -1.68 27.25
CA ARG A 715 16.39 -1.64 28.48
C ARG A 715 15.02 -2.25 28.24
N ARG A 716 14.49 -2.98 29.21
CA ARG A 716 13.12 -3.49 29.15
C ARG A 716 12.14 -2.33 29.09
N ARG A 717 11.17 -2.39 28.20
CA ARG A 717 10.10 -1.41 28.11
C ARG A 717 9.15 -1.61 29.30
N GLU A 718 8.88 -0.54 30.06
CA GLU A 718 7.87 -0.56 31.13
C GLU A 718 6.47 -0.50 30.49
N GLY A 719 5.55 -1.33 30.97
CA GLY A 719 4.12 -1.26 30.61
C GLY A 719 3.70 -1.99 29.32
N VAL A 720 4.43 -3.00 28.85
CA VAL A 720 3.97 -3.94 27.79
C VAL A 720 3.69 -5.30 28.42
#